data_3e23ad495d5114de64c4d5c6cefdf1e6
#
_entry.id   3e23ad495d5114de64c4d5c6cefdf1e6
#
_cell.length_a   1.000
_cell.length_b   1.000
_cell.length_c   1.000
_cell.angle_alpha   90.00
_cell.angle_beta   90.00
_cell.angle_gamma   90.00
#
_symmetry.space_group_name_H-M   'P 1'
#
loop_
_entity.id
_entity.type
_entity.pdbx_description
1 polymer ?
#
loop_
_entity_poly.entity_id
_entity_poly.type
_entity_poly.pdbx_seq_one_letter_code
_entity_poly.pdbx_strand_id
1 'polypeptide(L)'
;MKLSNLFSDGAVLQRGMPVPVWGTTEPDSVVKITCAGVTAFGASSSAGDFLVRLPELPVGGPYELVAESVSTGERIVVRDVMVGEVWLASGQSNMEFTLASSPQQYREFCALKVDPSSLRMITVPKSVSSAQQKDFKAEWKYAANGNIGVFSAVALWFANRLREKLNVPVGIIHSSWGGTFAEAWTSRSTLMRNPEIRDSLLEYESRLPEAKCWNNTDIFQQCSPSKQDFFRKYGAADPGNSGLGKGWAEKEFDDSSWKDFQVPGNWMSQGIAGNGVIWARFSVEIPESWSGQTLHLKLGGIDKQDITYFNGREVGRSGEGFDDSYWNSPRDYTVPAELVKPGRAVIAVRAYSFLYDGAINGMPDMFVLFPEGREAEALPLSGCWKAAAEADYGKLPYPANGEVAMQGPGNPNTFSILFDGMIRPLIPYAMRGAIWYQGETNAHSIADSVAYERIMADLIDDWRYHWGQGDFPFYLVQLANFRTVAEYDEQSTWAPLRESQRFACERMPNAAMAVAIDCGETLDIHPKDKRTVGERLAAQALYNTYHCCDVVPCGPLPRGIRRENGGLCVLFDHADGGLEFHGAKDGFFLADGDGVFRKAEMVEVDGSSLYLRSAEVPYPVRVRYNWSDNPIGTLYNGAGFPASPFEMK
;
A
#
# COMPACT_ATOMS: atom_id res chain seq x y z
N MET A 1 -7.34 39.75 11.05
CA MET A 1 -7.11 38.94 9.79
C MET A 1 -6.42 37.64 10.11
N LYS A 2 -6.76 36.53 9.43
CA LYS A 2 -6.07 35.22 9.53
C LYS A 2 -5.99 34.60 8.14
N LEU A 3 -4.82 34.08 7.75
CA LEU A 3 -4.68 33.20 6.56
C LEU A 3 -4.85 31.73 6.94
N SER A 4 -5.21 30.88 5.97
CA SER A 4 -5.09 29.45 6.15
C SER A 4 -3.65 29.08 6.49
N ASN A 5 -3.44 28.07 7.34
CA ASN A 5 -2.11 27.62 7.75
C ASN A 5 -1.25 27.08 6.60
N LEU A 6 -1.83 26.77 5.45
CA LEU A 6 -1.08 26.50 4.22
C LEU A 6 -0.21 27.69 3.77
N PHE A 7 -0.62 28.92 4.13
CA PHE A 7 0.14 30.14 3.90
C PHE A 7 0.90 30.52 5.18
N SER A 8 1.88 29.73 5.55
CA SER A 8 2.81 29.99 6.65
C SER A 8 4.24 30.10 6.13
N ASP A 9 5.15 30.58 6.98
CA ASP A 9 6.56 30.71 6.62
C ASP A 9 7.11 29.40 6.03
N GLY A 10 7.87 29.53 4.95
CA GLY A 10 8.38 28.38 4.21
C GLY A 10 7.42 27.80 3.16
N ALA A 11 6.26 28.39 2.93
CA ALA A 11 5.29 27.86 1.94
C ALA A 11 5.86 27.78 0.53
N VAL A 12 5.39 26.79 -0.25
CA VAL A 12 5.65 26.69 -1.69
C VAL A 12 4.34 26.90 -2.44
N LEU A 13 4.30 27.91 -3.32
CA LEU A 13 3.16 28.24 -4.16
C LEU A 13 3.32 27.64 -5.55
N GLN A 14 2.21 27.17 -6.14
CA GLN A 14 2.24 26.56 -7.46
C GLN A 14 2.52 27.59 -8.57
N ARG A 15 3.49 27.28 -9.44
CA ARG A 15 3.79 28.05 -10.66
C ARG A 15 2.86 27.71 -11.83
N GLY A 16 2.80 28.58 -12.83
CA GLY A 16 2.15 28.32 -14.11
C GLY A 16 0.62 28.30 -14.04
N MET A 17 0.04 28.87 -12.98
CA MET A 17 -1.40 29.04 -12.81
C MET A 17 -1.72 30.11 -11.76
N PRO A 18 -2.97 30.63 -11.73
CA PRO A 18 -3.40 31.54 -10.66
C PRO A 18 -3.30 30.89 -9.28
N VAL A 19 -2.87 31.66 -8.27
CA VAL A 19 -2.69 31.21 -6.89
C VAL A 19 -3.83 31.74 -6.03
N PRO A 20 -4.78 30.92 -5.60
CA PRO A 20 -5.82 31.31 -4.65
C PRO A 20 -5.19 31.45 -3.25
N VAL A 21 -5.46 32.56 -2.60
CA VAL A 21 -5.07 32.85 -1.21
C VAL A 21 -6.34 33.18 -0.43
N TRP A 22 -6.57 32.50 0.69
CA TRP A 22 -7.79 32.63 1.46
C TRP A 22 -7.54 32.71 2.97
N GLY A 23 -8.56 33.16 3.65
CA GLY A 23 -8.53 33.34 5.10
C GLY A 23 -9.78 34.03 5.60
N THR A 24 -9.66 34.66 6.75
CA THR A 24 -10.73 35.43 7.39
C THR A 24 -10.25 36.82 7.81
N THR A 25 -11.14 37.79 7.71
CA THR A 25 -10.94 39.17 8.20
C THR A 25 -12.29 39.77 8.63
N GLU A 26 -12.40 41.09 8.87
CA GLU A 26 -13.69 41.72 9.11
C GLU A 26 -14.63 41.51 7.92
N PRO A 27 -15.95 41.44 8.17
CA PRO A 27 -16.94 41.37 7.11
C PRO A 27 -16.83 42.55 6.12
N ASP A 28 -17.15 42.30 4.86
CA ASP A 28 -17.28 43.28 3.78
C ASP A 28 -16.03 44.19 3.58
N SER A 29 -14.85 43.67 3.95
CA SER A 29 -13.57 44.37 3.84
C SER A 29 -12.88 44.11 2.51
N VAL A 30 -12.19 45.08 1.96
CA VAL A 30 -11.30 44.89 0.81
C VAL A 30 -9.99 44.28 1.31
N VAL A 31 -9.64 43.13 0.70
CA VAL A 31 -8.40 42.40 0.98
C VAL A 31 -7.44 42.59 -0.18
N LYS A 32 -6.22 42.97 0.11
CA LYS A 32 -5.10 43.08 -0.83
C LYS A 32 -4.09 41.97 -0.53
N ILE A 33 -3.73 41.23 -1.53
CA ILE A 33 -2.68 40.18 -1.46
C ILE A 33 -1.55 40.58 -2.41
N THR A 34 -0.32 40.51 -1.91
CA THR A 34 0.90 40.80 -2.70
C THR A 34 1.92 39.69 -2.50
N CYS A 35 2.50 39.19 -3.59
CA CYS A 35 3.61 38.25 -3.57
C CYS A 35 4.46 38.41 -4.82
N ALA A 36 5.79 38.36 -4.69
CA ALA A 36 6.73 38.41 -5.81
C ALA A 36 6.50 39.62 -6.74
N GLY A 37 6.08 40.76 -6.22
CA GLY A 37 5.77 41.97 -6.99
C GLY A 37 4.39 41.98 -7.65
N VAL A 38 3.64 40.87 -7.59
CA VAL A 38 2.27 40.75 -8.13
C VAL A 38 1.26 41.10 -7.03
N THR A 39 0.22 41.86 -7.36
CA THR A 39 -0.85 42.26 -6.43
C THR A 39 -2.23 41.94 -6.98
N ALA A 40 -3.11 41.43 -6.12
CA ALA A 40 -4.51 41.24 -6.42
C ALA A 40 -5.39 41.72 -5.26
N PHE A 41 -6.67 42.01 -5.56
CA PHE A 41 -7.65 42.49 -4.60
C PHE A 41 -8.88 41.57 -4.63
N GLY A 42 -9.55 41.45 -3.50
CA GLY A 42 -10.82 40.80 -3.32
C GLY A 42 -11.61 41.40 -2.17
N ALA A 43 -12.76 40.88 -1.88
CA ALA A 43 -13.55 41.28 -0.73
C ALA A 43 -13.83 40.07 0.18
N SER A 44 -13.95 40.34 1.48
CA SER A 44 -14.48 39.35 2.42
C SER A 44 -16.01 39.28 2.32
N SER A 45 -16.58 38.14 2.61
CA SER A 45 -18.01 37.95 2.73
C SER A 45 -18.58 38.59 3.99
N SER A 46 -19.90 38.61 4.14
CA SER A 46 -20.58 38.98 5.37
C SER A 46 -20.21 38.10 6.59
N ALA A 47 -19.64 36.93 6.37
CA ALA A 47 -19.07 36.05 7.41
C ALA A 47 -17.57 36.30 7.66
N GLY A 48 -16.94 37.23 6.92
CA GLY A 48 -15.54 37.57 7.01
C GLY A 48 -14.60 36.63 6.21
N ASP A 49 -15.11 35.60 5.53
CA ASP A 49 -14.30 34.71 4.69
C ASP A 49 -13.87 35.43 3.39
N PHE A 50 -12.61 35.31 2.99
CA PHE A 50 -12.14 35.85 1.72
C PHE A 50 -11.36 34.84 0.91
N LEU A 51 -11.37 35.01 -0.41
CA LEU A 51 -10.58 34.27 -1.40
C LEU A 51 -10.10 35.27 -2.48
N VAL A 52 -8.81 35.50 -2.54
CA VAL A 52 -8.17 36.34 -3.56
C VAL A 52 -7.32 35.47 -4.47
N ARG A 53 -7.44 35.63 -5.78
CA ARG A 53 -6.61 34.94 -6.75
C ARG A 53 -5.51 35.83 -7.29
N LEU A 54 -4.26 35.56 -6.90
CA LEU A 54 -3.11 36.15 -7.57
C LEU A 54 -2.99 35.59 -8.97
N PRO A 55 -2.63 36.39 -9.98
CA PRO A 55 -2.15 35.89 -11.27
C PRO A 55 -0.95 34.96 -11.08
N GLU A 56 -0.52 34.33 -12.18
CA GLU A 56 0.71 33.53 -12.18
C GLU A 56 1.89 34.30 -11.58
N LEU A 57 2.65 33.63 -10.73
CA LEU A 57 3.82 34.18 -10.04
C LEU A 57 5.14 33.73 -10.71
N PRO A 58 6.18 34.57 -10.69
CA PRO A 58 7.50 34.19 -11.19
C PRO A 58 8.12 33.07 -10.34
N VAL A 59 8.71 32.07 -11.00
CA VAL A 59 9.40 30.95 -10.36
C VAL A 59 10.59 31.43 -9.52
N GLY A 60 10.84 30.79 -8.39
CA GLY A 60 11.98 31.07 -7.52
C GLY A 60 11.58 31.56 -6.13
N GLY A 61 12.31 32.49 -5.57
CA GLY A 61 12.17 32.96 -4.20
C GLY A 61 13.54 33.09 -3.52
N PRO A 62 13.60 33.35 -2.18
CA PRO A 62 12.44 33.48 -1.30
C PRO A 62 11.71 34.85 -1.49
N TYR A 63 10.39 34.79 -1.43
CA TYR A 63 9.51 35.94 -1.48
C TYR A 63 8.79 36.17 -0.16
N GLU A 64 8.14 37.33 -0.01
CA GLU A 64 7.14 37.58 1.02
C GLU A 64 5.73 37.53 0.40
N LEU A 65 4.81 36.83 1.04
CA LEU A 65 3.38 36.90 0.76
C LEU A 65 2.76 37.84 1.82
N VAL A 66 2.16 38.93 1.37
CA VAL A 66 1.56 39.90 2.23
C VAL A 66 0.06 39.94 2.01
N ALA A 67 -0.70 39.75 3.08
CA ALA A 67 -2.14 39.94 3.12
C ALA A 67 -2.45 41.18 3.96
N GLU A 68 -3.30 42.10 3.42
CA GLU A 68 -3.63 43.37 4.05
C GLU A 68 -5.14 43.64 3.96
N SER A 69 -5.79 43.91 5.09
CA SER A 69 -7.13 44.47 5.11
C SER A 69 -7.03 45.99 4.85
N VAL A 70 -7.51 46.43 3.71
CA VAL A 70 -7.44 47.85 3.33
C VAL A 70 -8.25 48.71 4.28
N SER A 71 -9.34 48.20 4.85
CA SER A 71 -10.26 48.93 5.73
C SER A 71 -9.68 49.18 7.12
N THR A 72 -8.95 48.20 7.68
CA THR A 72 -8.40 48.27 9.05
C THR A 72 -6.89 48.55 9.10
N GLY A 73 -6.18 48.30 7.98
CA GLY A 73 -4.72 48.37 7.93
C GLY A 73 -4.05 47.12 8.58
N GLU A 74 -4.82 46.13 8.99
CA GLU A 74 -4.27 44.91 9.57
C GLU A 74 -3.51 44.13 8.50
N ARG A 75 -2.29 43.68 8.82
CA ARG A 75 -1.35 43.10 7.88
C ARG A 75 -0.73 41.82 8.42
N ILE A 76 -0.70 40.76 7.58
CA ILE A 76 0.05 39.52 7.81
C ILE A 76 1.16 39.41 6.76
N VAL A 77 2.35 39.02 7.20
CA VAL A 77 3.50 38.76 6.32
C VAL A 77 3.94 37.33 6.52
N VAL A 78 3.87 36.54 5.46
CA VAL A 78 4.42 35.20 5.38
C VAL A 78 5.79 35.29 4.68
N ARG A 79 6.81 34.75 5.30
CA ARG A 79 8.19 34.88 4.84
C ARG A 79 8.69 33.59 4.19
N ASP A 80 9.79 33.73 3.45
CA ASP A 80 10.48 32.61 2.81
C ASP A 80 9.56 31.77 1.94
N VAL A 81 8.71 32.43 1.16
CA VAL A 81 7.79 31.77 0.22
C VAL A 81 8.54 31.47 -1.08
N MET A 82 8.45 30.21 -1.52
CA MET A 82 8.96 29.80 -2.83
C MET A 82 7.82 29.64 -3.85
N VAL A 83 8.12 29.84 -5.12
CA VAL A 83 7.23 29.57 -6.24
C VAL A 83 7.84 28.45 -7.07
N GLY A 84 7.16 27.33 -7.15
CA GLY A 84 7.66 26.11 -7.80
C GLY A 84 6.53 25.11 -8.09
N GLU A 85 6.81 23.83 -7.98
CA GLU A 85 5.80 22.78 -8.16
C GLU A 85 5.23 22.35 -6.81
N VAL A 86 3.92 22.23 -6.72
CA VAL A 86 3.22 21.71 -5.54
C VAL A 86 2.45 20.45 -5.89
N TRP A 87 2.66 19.39 -5.11
CA TRP A 87 1.96 18.13 -5.28
C TRP A 87 1.30 17.68 -3.97
N LEU A 88 0.10 17.13 -4.08
CA LEU A 88 -0.55 16.44 -2.96
C LEU A 88 -0.10 14.98 -2.94
N ALA A 89 0.41 14.51 -1.81
CA ALA A 89 0.73 13.11 -1.57
C ALA A 89 -0.26 12.54 -0.55
N SER A 90 -1.08 11.57 -0.97
CA SER A 90 -2.14 11.03 -0.13
C SER A 90 -2.31 9.51 -0.29
N GLY A 91 -3.10 8.89 0.57
CA GLY A 91 -3.33 7.45 0.62
C GLY A 91 -3.28 6.88 2.03
N GLN A 92 -2.78 5.64 2.14
CA GLN A 92 -2.70 4.95 3.42
C GLN A 92 -1.24 4.74 3.90
N SER A 93 -1.01 3.71 4.71
CA SER A 93 0.25 3.47 5.42
C SER A 93 1.50 3.46 4.54
N ASN A 94 1.42 2.97 3.31
CA ASN A 94 2.56 2.98 2.39
C ASN A 94 2.92 4.39 1.88
N MET A 95 1.96 5.32 1.80
CA MET A 95 2.23 6.75 1.59
C MET A 95 2.67 7.43 2.89
N GLU A 96 2.11 7.02 4.02
CA GLU A 96 2.48 7.54 5.34
C GLU A 96 3.90 7.12 5.78
N PHE A 97 4.41 6.00 5.27
CA PHE A 97 5.72 5.42 5.63
C PHE A 97 6.82 6.46 5.58
N THR A 98 7.43 6.72 6.74
CA THR A 98 8.43 7.78 6.87
C THR A 98 9.81 7.33 6.40
N LEU A 99 10.64 8.27 5.97
CA LEU A 99 12.00 7.93 5.52
C LEU A 99 12.85 7.30 6.65
N ALA A 100 12.63 7.69 7.91
CA ALA A 100 13.32 7.08 9.05
C ALA A 100 12.98 5.60 9.25
N SER A 101 11.84 5.13 8.75
CA SER A 101 11.45 3.71 8.78
C SER A 101 12.26 2.84 7.80
N SER A 102 13.06 3.45 6.90
CA SER A 102 14.05 2.78 6.05
C SER A 102 15.44 3.37 6.28
N PRO A 103 16.22 2.86 7.27
CA PRO A 103 17.52 3.43 7.63
C PRO A 103 18.53 3.47 6.49
N GLN A 104 18.45 2.53 5.54
CA GLN A 104 19.29 2.55 4.35
C GLN A 104 18.94 3.74 3.46
N GLN A 105 17.68 3.90 3.08
CA GLN A 105 17.23 5.00 2.21
C GLN A 105 17.38 6.36 2.89
N TYR A 106 17.25 6.42 4.22
CA TYR A 106 17.55 7.62 4.98
C TYR A 106 19.03 8.07 4.76
N ARG A 107 19.98 7.15 4.87
CA ARG A 107 21.40 7.43 4.62
C ARG A 107 21.67 7.82 3.17
N GLU A 108 21.03 7.13 2.22
CA GLU A 108 21.13 7.44 0.78
C GLU A 108 20.63 8.85 0.50
N PHE A 109 19.47 9.24 1.03
CA PHE A 109 18.93 10.58 0.84
C PHE A 109 19.82 11.67 1.47
N CYS A 110 20.32 11.46 2.69
CA CYS A 110 21.28 12.38 3.34
C CYS A 110 22.54 12.60 2.50
N ALA A 111 23.02 11.57 1.80
CA ALA A 111 24.21 11.66 0.95
C ALA A 111 24.01 12.54 -0.28
N LEU A 112 22.77 12.77 -0.74
CA LEU A 112 22.45 13.64 -1.88
C LEU A 112 22.74 15.12 -1.58
N LYS A 113 22.84 15.53 -0.31
CA LYS A 113 23.06 16.93 0.13
C LYS A 113 22.10 17.91 -0.56
N VAL A 114 20.81 17.56 -0.55
CA VAL A 114 19.74 18.39 -1.15
C VAL A 114 19.76 19.78 -0.50
N ASP A 115 19.65 20.81 -1.33
CA ASP A 115 19.44 22.19 -0.82
C ASP A 115 18.08 22.26 -0.11
N PRO A 116 18.04 22.49 1.21
CA PRO A 116 16.79 22.50 1.97
C PRO A 116 15.77 23.53 1.49
N SER A 117 16.23 24.64 0.90
CA SER A 117 15.34 25.68 0.38
C SER A 117 14.52 25.21 -0.82
N SER A 118 15.02 24.23 -1.57
CA SER A 118 14.46 23.74 -2.82
C SER A 118 13.44 22.60 -2.68
N LEU A 119 13.33 22.00 -1.48
CA LEU A 119 12.40 20.88 -1.22
C LEU A 119 11.78 21.00 0.16
N ARG A 120 10.47 21.09 0.20
CA ARG A 120 9.70 21.31 1.44
C ARG A 120 8.46 20.45 1.51
N MET A 121 8.04 20.12 2.72
CA MET A 121 6.83 19.34 2.97
C MET A 121 6.03 19.93 4.14
N ILE A 122 4.72 19.99 3.97
CA ILE A 122 3.76 20.19 5.06
C ILE A 122 2.95 18.91 5.24
N THR A 123 2.86 18.40 6.47
CA THR A 123 2.06 17.23 6.79
C THR A 123 0.78 17.64 7.49
N VAL A 124 -0.34 17.28 6.90
CA VAL A 124 -1.68 17.48 7.46
C VAL A 124 -1.85 16.59 8.70
N PRO A 125 -2.20 17.13 9.87
CA PRO A 125 -2.44 16.31 11.04
C PRO A 125 -3.64 15.39 10.82
N LYS A 126 -3.57 14.19 11.38
CA LYS A 126 -4.68 13.25 11.36
C LYS A 126 -5.91 13.85 12.05
N SER A 127 -7.00 13.94 11.33
CA SER A 127 -8.25 14.50 11.80
C SER A 127 -9.45 13.78 11.21
N VAL A 128 -10.34 13.31 12.06
CA VAL A 128 -11.65 12.79 11.67
C VAL A 128 -12.68 13.88 11.91
N SER A 129 -13.52 14.15 10.93
CA SER A 129 -14.56 15.16 11.06
C SER A 129 -15.76 14.85 10.18
N SER A 130 -16.94 14.89 10.78
CA SER A 130 -18.21 14.83 10.06
C SER A 130 -18.67 16.19 9.50
N ALA A 131 -17.97 17.25 9.86
CA ALA A 131 -18.17 18.59 9.35
C ALA A 131 -16.95 19.04 8.56
N GLN A 132 -17.17 19.72 7.44
CA GLN A 132 -16.10 20.23 6.60
C GLN A 132 -15.20 21.18 7.38
N GLN A 133 -13.94 20.78 7.57
CA GLN A 133 -12.94 21.62 8.20
C GLN A 133 -12.49 22.71 7.23
N LYS A 134 -12.22 23.91 7.77
CA LYS A 134 -11.76 25.06 6.97
C LYS A 134 -10.24 25.25 7.04
N ASP A 135 -9.60 24.70 8.07
CA ASP A 135 -8.17 24.93 8.35
C ASP A 135 -7.62 23.84 9.29
N PHE A 136 -6.31 23.75 9.43
CA PHE A 136 -5.61 22.83 10.34
C PHE A 136 -4.35 23.53 10.89
N LYS A 137 -3.64 22.92 11.84
CA LYS A 137 -2.36 23.44 12.36
C LYS A 137 -1.22 22.59 11.88
N ALA A 138 -0.37 23.13 11.03
CA ALA A 138 0.88 22.54 10.60
C ALA A 138 1.82 23.62 10.07
N GLU A 139 3.08 23.26 9.86
CA GLU A 139 4.12 24.14 9.35
C GLU A 139 4.87 23.48 8.21
N TRP A 140 5.28 24.27 7.23
CA TRP A 140 6.19 23.81 6.19
C TRP A 140 7.56 23.50 6.78
N LYS A 141 8.08 22.32 6.49
CA LYS A 141 9.40 21.86 6.91
C LYS A 141 10.31 21.69 5.71
N TYR A 142 11.55 22.06 5.88
CA TYR A 142 12.58 21.92 4.84
C TYR A 142 13.15 20.50 4.83
N ALA A 143 13.60 20.03 3.66
CA ALA A 143 14.31 18.76 3.51
C ALA A 143 15.75 18.88 4.07
N ALA A 144 15.86 19.11 5.38
CA ALA A 144 17.11 19.22 6.12
C ALA A 144 17.27 18.06 7.11
N ASN A 145 18.50 17.81 7.52
CA ASN A 145 18.80 16.84 8.60
C ASN A 145 17.96 17.19 9.85
N GLY A 146 17.34 16.18 10.43
CA GLY A 146 16.39 16.33 11.54
C GLY A 146 14.92 16.40 11.11
N ASN A 147 14.60 16.84 9.90
CA ASN A 147 13.22 16.89 9.38
C ASN A 147 12.90 15.74 8.41
N ILE A 148 13.84 15.38 7.51
CA ILE A 148 13.58 14.38 6.46
C ILE A 148 13.13 13.03 6.99
N GLY A 149 13.55 12.67 8.21
CA GLY A 149 13.18 11.39 8.83
C GLY A 149 11.67 11.21 9.03
N VAL A 150 10.92 12.30 9.22
CA VAL A 150 9.46 12.27 9.42
C VAL A 150 8.67 12.53 8.14
N PHE A 151 9.33 12.76 7.01
CA PHE A 151 8.67 12.94 5.72
C PHE A 151 8.24 11.58 5.13
N SER A 152 7.14 11.58 4.39
CA SER A 152 6.76 10.46 3.53
C SER A 152 7.93 10.11 2.61
N ALA A 153 8.41 8.87 2.69
CA ALA A 153 9.55 8.42 1.90
C ALA A 153 9.24 8.44 0.39
N VAL A 154 8.07 7.93 -0.01
CA VAL A 154 7.63 7.96 -1.42
C VAL A 154 7.55 9.39 -1.95
N ALA A 155 6.87 10.26 -1.20
CA ALA A 155 6.68 11.65 -1.61
C ALA A 155 8.02 12.43 -1.67
N LEU A 156 8.95 12.12 -0.77
CA LEU A 156 10.27 12.75 -0.73
C LEU A 156 11.13 12.36 -1.96
N TRP A 157 11.18 11.07 -2.31
CA TRP A 157 11.89 10.59 -3.50
C TRP A 157 11.26 11.10 -4.79
N PHE A 158 9.93 11.10 -4.87
CA PHE A 158 9.18 11.71 -5.97
C PHE A 158 9.55 13.19 -6.16
N ALA A 159 9.46 13.97 -5.10
CA ALA A 159 9.73 15.41 -5.13
C ALA A 159 11.20 15.71 -5.47
N ASN A 160 12.15 14.94 -4.91
CA ASN A 160 13.56 15.10 -5.24
C ASN A 160 13.85 14.85 -6.72
N ARG A 161 13.27 13.80 -7.30
CA ARG A 161 13.44 13.51 -8.73
C ARG A 161 12.86 14.59 -9.62
N LEU A 162 11.69 15.15 -9.27
CA LEU A 162 11.12 16.31 -9.99
C LEU A 162 12.03 17.54 -9.88
N ARG A 163 12.49 17.85 -8.65
CA ARG A 163 13.39 18.99 -8.41
C ARG A 163 14.67 18.89 -9.25
N GLU A 164 15.29 17.73 -9.28
CA GLU A 164 16.51 17.50 -10.06
C GLU A 164 16.28 17.74 -11.58
N LYS A 165 15.19 17.19 -12.11
CA LYS A 165 14.93 17.27 -13.55
C LYS A 165 14.41 18.63 -14.01
N LEU A 166 13.55 19.26 -13.19
CA LEU A 166 12.90 20.53 -13.53
C LEU A 166 13.71 21.75 -13.08
N ASN A 167 14.65 21.57 -12.15
CA ASN A 167 15.46 22.63 -11.55
C ASN A 167 14.61 23.78 -10.97
N VAL A 168 13.56 23.43 -10.23
CA VAL A 168 12.65 24.36 -9.54
C VAL A 168 12.39 23.90 -8.12
N PRO A 169 11.98 24.80 -7.20
CA PRO A 169 11.50 24.38 -5.87
C PRO A 169 10.31 23.42 -5.98
N VAL A 170 10.26 22.44 -5.06
CA VAL A 170 9.14 21.50 -4.96
C VAL A 170 8.60 21.48 -3.53
N GLY A 171 7.28 21.68 -3.41
CA GLY A 171 6.53 21.56 -2.18
C GLY A 171 5.60 20.33 -2.22
N ILE A 172 5.57 19.59 -1.13
CA ILE A 172 4.63 18.48 -0.93
C ILE A 172 3.64 18.83 0.17
N ILE A 173 2.35 18.69 -0.15
CA ILE A 173 1.29 18.63 0.86
C ILE A 173 1.04 17.14 1.11
N HIS A 174 1.41 16.64 2.30
CA HIS A 174 1.26 15.25 2.67
C HIS A 174 0.03 15.07 3.56
N SER A 175 -0.93 14.24 3.10
CA SER A 175 -2.18 13.93 3.79
C SER A 175 -2.51 12.44 3.63
N SER A 176 -2.11 11.61 4.60
CA SER A 176 -2.31 10.17 4.55
C SER A 176 -2.65 9.58 5.92
N TRP A 177 -3.29 8.41 5.94
CA TRP A 177 -3.61 7.68 7.17
C TRP A 177 -3.62 6.17 6.92
N GLY A 178 -2.77 5.44 7.62
CA GLY A 178 -2.63 3.99 7.50
C GLY A 178 -3.90 3.22 7.81
N GLY A 179 -4.17 2.15 7.04
CA GLY A 179 -5.32 1.27 7.27
C GLY A 179 -6.67 1.86 6.87
N THR A 180 -6.70 2.86 5.97
CA THR A 180 -7.94 3.52 5.59
C THR A 180 -8.44 3.13 4.20
N PHE A 181 -9.78 3.09 4.05
CA PHE A 181 -10.48 2.85 2.79
C PHE A 181 -10.54 4.12 1.93
N ALA A 182 -10.57 3.96 0.62
CA ALA A 182 -10.70 5.07 -0.32
C ALA A 182 -12.01 5.88 -0.13
N GLU A 183 -13.07 5.23 0.32
CA GLU A 183 -14.39 5.82 0.59
C GLU A 183 -14.34 6.86 1.71
N ALA A 184 -13.42 6.73 2.67
CA ALA A 184 -13.24 7.74 3.72
C ALA A 184 -12.66 9.06 3.19
N TRP A 185 -11.94 9.00 2.06
CA TRP A 185 -11.30 10.12 1.38
C TRP A 185 -12.14 10.75 0.26
N THR A 186 -13.35 10.23 0.05
CA THR A 186 -14.30 10.68 -0.98
C THR A 186 -15.44 11.44 -0.34
N SER A 187 -15.90 12.55 -0.96
CA SER A 187 -17.00 13.34 -0.41
C SER A 187 -18.31 12.56 -0.36
N ARG A 188 -19.14 12.88 0.64
CA ARG A 188 -20.49 12.29 0.77
C ARG A 188 -21.32 12.43 -0.50
N SER A 189 -21.25 13.58 -1.17
CA SER A 189 -22.02 13.84 -2.40
C SER A 189 -21.65 12.90 -3.52
N THR A 190 -20.40 12.49 -3.63
CA THR A 190 -19.91 11.54 -4.62
C THR A 190 -20.27 10.11 -4.23
N LEU A 191 -20.08 9.71 -2.98
CA LEU A 191 -20.48 8.39 -2.50
C LEU A 191 -21.99 8.13 -2.67
N MET A 192 -22.82 9.15 -2.48
CA MET A 192 -24.28 9.06 -2.72
C MET A 192 -24.66 8.78 -4.18
N ARG A 193 -23.78 9.11 -5.14
CA ARG A 193 -23.98 8.80 -6.57
C ARG A 193 -23.56 7.38 -6.94
N ASN A 194 -22.74 6.74 -6.10
CA ASN A 194 -22.31 5.36 -6.31
C ASN A 194 -23.36 4.38 -5.76
N PRO A 195 -24.08 3.62 -6.60
CA PRO A 195 -25.16 2.73 -6.16
C PRO A 195 -24.68 1.58 -5.28
N GLU A 196 -23.42 1.18 -5.38
CA GLU A 196 -22.85 0.10 -4.58
C GLU A 196 -22.53 0.53 -3.13
N ILE A 197 -22.29 1.83 -2.92
CA ILE A 197 -21.94 2.40 -1.61
C ILE A 197 -23.14 3.11 -0.97
N ARG A 198 -24.02 3.71 -1.78
CA ARG A 198 -25.13 4.56 -1.34
C ARG A 198 -25.99 3.92 -0.25
N ASP A 199 -26.39 2.68 -0.44
CA ASP A 199 -27.29 2.00 0.48
C ASP A 199 -26.62 1.73 1.82
N SER A 200 -25.34 1.35 1.83
CA SER A 200 -24.52 1.20 3.04
C SER A 200 -24.29 2.54 3.74
N LEU A 201 -24.08 3.62 2.98
CA LEU A 201 -23.95 4.97 3.54
C LEU A 201 -25.26 5.43 4.20
N LEU A 202 -26.41 5.23 3.56
CA LEU A 202 -27.73 5.60 4.12
C LEU A 202 -28.07 4.75 5.35
N GLU A 203 -27.75 3.47 5.33
CA GLU A 203 -27.90 2.59 6.49
C GLU A 203 -27.05 3.07 7.66
N TYR A 204 -25.78 3.40 7.41
CA TYR A 204 -24.90 3.99 8.41
C TYR A 204 -25.48 5.28 9.00
N GLU A 205 -25.89 6.22 8.15
CA GLU A 205 -26.44 7.50 8.59
C GLU A 205 -27.73 7.33 9.42
N SER A 206 -28.57 6.35 9.08
CA SER A 206 -29.80 6.06 9.82
C SER A 206 -29.57 5.60 11.27
N ARG A 207 -28.36 5.11 11.55
CA ARG A 207 -27.96 4.62 12.88
C ARG A 207 -27.27 5.70 13.73
N LEU A 208 -26.91 6.85 13.12
CA LEU A 208 -26.26 7.93 13.85
C LEU A 208 -27.26 8.59 14.82
N PRO A 209 -26.93 8.77 16.10
CA PRO A 209 -27.65 9.67 16.97
C PRO A 209 -27.47 11.11 16.44
N GLU A 210 -28.49 11.97 16.62
CA GLU A 210 -28.53 13.35 16.12
C GLU A 210 -27.18 14.07 16.21
N ALA A 211 -26.82 14.69 15.11
CA ALA A 211 -25.51 15.23 14.76
C ALA A 211 -24.69 15.84 15.91
N LYS A 212 -23.69 15.11 16.36
CA LYS A 212 -22.56 15.67 17.12
C LYS A 212 -21.36 15.72 16.18
N CYS A 213 -20.74 16.87 16.06
CA CYS A 213 -19.47 17.00 15.34
C CYS A 213 -18.39 16.15 16.04
N TRP A 214 -17.85 15.20 15.31
CA TRP A 214 -16.85 14.27 15.80
C TRP A 214 -15.47 14.72 15.31
N ASN A 215 -14.75 15.46 16.16
CA ASN A 215 -13.46 16.06 15.77
C ASN A 215 -12.27 15.49 16.56
N ASN A 216 -12.40 14.30 17.16
CA ASN A 216 -11.37 13.81 18.05
C ASN A 216 -11.04 12.34 17.80
N THR A 217 -9.79 12.07 17.41
CA THR A 217 -9.23 10.72 17.25
C THR A 217 -9.30 9.90 18.56
N ASP A 218 -9.33 10.55 19.72
CA ASP A 218 -9.42 9.86 21.01
C ASP A 218 -10.78 9.14 21.19
N ILE A 219 -11.83 9.62 20.51
CA ILE A 219 -13.15 8.99 20.51
C ILE A 219 -13.09 7.63 19.80
N PHE A 220 -12.28 7.52 18.76
CA PHE A 220 -12.07 6.24 18.08
C PHE A 220 -11.52 5.17 19.03
N GLN A 221 -10.52 5.51 19.84
CA GLN A 221 -9.96 4.58 20.83
C GLN A 221 -10.97 4.20 21.93
N GLN A 222 -11.87 5.12 22.31
CA GLN A 222 -12.89 4.90 23.33
C GLN A 222 -14.10 4.09 22.82
N CYS A 223 -14.45 4.21 21.53
CA CYS A 223 -15.63 3.56 20.94
C CYS A 223 -15.31 2.25 20.22
N SER A 224 -14.05 1.97 19.89
CA SER A 224 -13.67 0.69 19.31
C SER A 224 -13.51 -0.35 20.40
N PRO A 225 -14.22 -1.51 20.32
CA PRO A 225 -13.93 -2.64 21.19
C PRO A 225 -12.45 -2.98 21.09
N SER A 226 -11.81 -3.32 22.20
CA SER A 226 -10.44 -3.82 22.13
C SER A 226 -10.38 -5.05 21.23
N LYS A 227 -9.28 -5.28 20.54
CA LYS A 227 -9.06 -6.54 19.79
C LYS A 227 -9.36 -7.75 20.65
N GLN A 228 -9.03 -7.70 21.93
CA GLN A 228 -9.28 -8.77 22.89
C GLN A 228 -10.77 -9.01 23.12
N ASP A 229 -11.60 -7.97 23.23
CA ASP A 229 -13.04 -8.11 23.42
C ASP A 229 -13.71 -8.70 22.18
N PHE A 230 -13.24 -8.31 20.99
CA PHE A 230 -13.65 -8.89 19.74
C PHE A 230 -13.37 -10.41 19.71
N PHE A 231 -12.14 -10.82 20.01
CA PHE A 231 -11.78 -12.25 19.99
C PHE A 231 -12.46 -13.06 21.11
N ARG A 232 -12.72 -12.46 22.27
CA ARG A 232 -13.56 -13.11 23.31
C ARG A 232 -14.98 -13.35 22.83
N LYS A 233 -15.55 -12.39 22.10
CA LYS A 233 -16.93 -12.50 21.58
C LYS A 233 -17.06 -13.62 20.53
N TYR A 234 -16.10 -13.75 19.65
CA TYR A 234 -16.13 -14.76 18.56
C TYR A 234 -15.50 -16.10 18.94
N GLY A 235 -15.08 -16.28 20.18
CA GLY A 235 -14.58 -17.56 20.69
C GLY A 235 -13.27 -18.04 20.06
N ALA A 236 -12.47 -17.12 19.55
CA ALA A 236 -11.22 -17.41 18.82
C ALA A 236 -10.01 -17.67 19.75
N ALA A 237 -10.22 -17.91 21.04
CA ALA A 237 -9.13 -18.16 21.97
C ALA A 237 -8.39 -19.46 21.66
N ASP A 238 -7.09 -19.50 21.94
CA ASP A 238 -6.29 -20.74 21.86
C ASP A 238 -6.92 -21.81 22.77
N PRO A 239 -7.31 -22.98 22.22
CA PRO A 239 -7.99 -24.03 23.02
C PRO A 239 -7.06 -24.77 23.98
N GLY A 240 -5.77 -24.40 24.00
CA GLY A 240 -4.73 -25.14 24.69
C GLY A 240 -4.07 -26.18 23.77
N ASN A 241 -2.88 -26.62 24.16
CA ASN A 241 -2.02 -27.49 23.36
C ASN A 241 -2.41 -28.97 23.44
N SER A 242 -3.57 -29.34 22.91
CA SER A 242 -4.08 -30.72 22.95
C SER A 242 -3.30 -31.68 22.04
N GLY A 243 -2.72 -31.14 20.96
CA GLY A 243 -1.87 -31.92 20.02
C GLY A 243 -0.62 -32.48 20.69
N LEU A 244 -0.05 -31.75 21.65
CA LEU A 244 1.09 -32.26 22.41
C LEU A 244 0.71 -33.51 23.22
N GLY A 245 -0.46 -33.51 23.87
CA GLY A 245 -0.98 -34.68 24.58
C GLY A 245 -1.30 -35.88 23.69
N LYS A 246 -1.53 -35.65 22.37
CA LYS A 246 -1.71 -36.68 21.36
C LYS A 246 -0.40 -37.18 20.76
N GLY A 247 0.73 -36.66 21.20
CA GLY A 247 2.05 -37.02 20.69
C GLY A 247 2.40 -36.40 19.34
N TRP A 248 1.69 -35.36 18.92
CA TRP A 248 1.89 -34.75 17.58
C TRP A 248 3.26 -34.10 17.39
N ALA A 249 3.97 -33.82 18.45
CA ALA A 249 5.36 -33.35 18.43
C ALA A 249 6.39 -34.51 18.34
N GLU A 250 5.97 -35.76 18.66
CA GLU A 250 6.88 -36.88 18.82
C GLU A 250 7.44 -37.35 17.48
N LYS A 251 8.72 -37.78 17.49
CA LYS A 251 9.41 -38.28 16.32
C LYS A 251 8.72 -39.49 15.68
N GLU A 252 8.18 -40.40 16.50
CA GLU A 252 7.58 -41.65 16.07
C GLU A 252 6.08 -41.57 15.79
N PHE A 253 5.48 -40.36 15.91
CA PHE A 253 4.07 -40.14 15.57
C PHE A 253 3.85 -40.39 14.06
N ASP A 254 2.81 -41.16 13.74
CA ASP A 254 2.40 -41.43 12.36
C ASP A 254 1.49 -40.32 11.83
N ASP A 255 2.05 -39.48 10.97
CA ASP A 255 1.38 -38.36 10.31
C ASP A 255 0.93 -38.68 8.86
N SER A 256 0.97 -39.94 8.44
CA SER A 256 0.63 -40.36 7.08
C SER A 256 -0.78 -39.99 6.64
N SER A 257 -1.72 -39.87 7.60
CA SER A 257 -3.10 -39.46 7.36
C SER A 257 -3.29 -37.92 7.28
N TRP A 258 -2.27 -37.14 7.60
CA TRP A 258 -2.33 -35.71 7.54
C TRP A 258 -2.27 -35.19 6.10
N LYS A 259 -2.82 -34.02 5.85
CA LYS A 259 -2.78 -33.37 4.54
C LYS A 259 -1.38 -32.91 4.17
N ASP A 260 -1.08 -32.91 2.89
CA ASP A 260 0.12 -32.25 2.37
C ASP A 260 -0.03 -30.73 2.48
N PHE A 261 1.05 -30.07 2.88
CA PHE A 261 1.11 -28.64 3.09
C PHE A 261 2.42 -28.08 2.54
N GLN A 262 2.35 -27.26 1.49
CA GLN A 262 3.52 -26.59 0.94
C GLN A 262 3.96 -25.44 1.85
N VAL A 263 5.20 -25.50 2.32
CA VAL A 263 5.85 -24.48 3.13
C VAL A 263 7.04 -23.88 2.36
N PRO A 264 7.13 -22.55 2.22
CA PRO A 264 6.19 -21.53 2.70
C PRO A 264 4.81 -21.63 2.03
N GLY A 265 3.76 -21.28 2.78
CA GLY A 265 2.40 -21.36 2.25
C GLY A 265 1.31 -20.94 3.24
N ASN A 266 0.16 -20.58 2.66
CA ASN A 266 -1.04 -20.26 3.42
C ASN A 266 -1.85 -21.57 3.61
N TRP A 267 -2.12 -21.96 4.86
CA TRP A 267 -2.85 -23.20 5.14
C TRP A 267 -4.35 -23.11 4.87
N MET A 268 -4.90 -21.87 4.85
CA MET A 268 -6.32 -21.68 4.50
C MET A 268 -6.54 -21.94 3.02
N SER A 269 -5.72 -21.35 2.13
CA SER A 269 -5.84 -21.56 0.68
C SER A 269 -5.55 -23.00 0.27
N GLN A 270 -4.75 -23.73 1.06
CA GLN A 270 -4.47 -25.15 0.84
C GLN A 270 -5.50 -26.08 1.51
N GLY A 271 -6.56 -25.52 2.10
CA GLY A 271 -7.67 -26.28 2.66
C GLY A 271 -7.34 -27.11 3.90
N ILE A 272 -6.33 -26.71 4.68
CA ILE A 272 -5.97 -27.39 5.94
C ILE A 272 -6.96 -27.01 7.04
N ALA A 273 -7.13 -25.71 7.29
CA ALA A 273 -8.04 -25.14 8.27
C ALA A 273 -8.33 -23.66 7.92
N GLY A 274 -9.36 -23.07 8.55
CA GLY A 274 -9.56 -21.62 8.63
C GLY A 274 -8.63 -20.96 9.68
N ASN A 275 -9.11 -19.92 10.34
CA ASN A 275 -8.48 -19.43 11.56
C ASN A 275 -8.57 -20.51 12.64
N GLY A 276 -7.60 -20.55 13.52
CA GLY A 276 -7.51 -21.57 14.57
C GLY A 276 -6.09 -22.07 14.76
N VAL A 277 -5.95 -23.32 15.08
CA VAL A 277 -4.67 -23.95 15.39
C VAL A 277 -4.40 -25.10 14.45
N ILE A 278 -3.25 -25.05 13.80
CA ILE A 278 -2.74 -26.17 13.02
C ILE A 278 -1.45 -26.72 13.65
N TRP A 279 -1.16 -27.99 13.31
CA TRP A 279 0.16 -28.56 13.45
C TRP A 279 0.71 -28.84 12.04
N ALA A 280 1.97 -28.48 11.84
CA ALA A 280 2.71 -28.78 10.63
C ALA A 280 3.99 -29.54 11.01
N ARG A 281 4.32 -30.61 10.26
CA ARG A 281 5.44 -31.50 10.56
C ARG A 281 6.32 -31.72 9.33
N PHE A 282 7.63 -31.72 9.55
CA PHE A 282 8.63 -31.98 8.53
C PHE A 282 9.68 -32.97 9.03
N SER A 283 10.00 -33.96 8.22
CA SER A 283 11.10 -34.89 8.51
C SER A 283 12.37 -34.48 7.78
N VAL A 284 13.48 -34.39 8.51
CA VAL A 284 14.80 -34.05 7.96
C VAL A 284 15.83 -35.08 8.37
N GLU A 285 16.78 -35.40 7.49
CA GLU A 285 17.90 -36.29 7.78
C GLU A 285 19.09 -35.49 8.30
N ILE A 286 19.48 -35.75 9.56
CA ILE A 286 20.62 -35.10 10.22
C ILE A 286 21.92 -35.81 9.85
N PRO A 287 22.89 -35.13 9.24
CA PRO A 287 24.18 -35.71 8.92
C PRO A 287 24.94 -36.19 10.16
N GLU A 288 25.75 -37.23 10.01
CA GLU A 288 26.55 -37.77 11.11
C GLU A 288 27.55 -36.71 11.67
N SER A 289 28.05 -35.85 10.78
CA SER A 289 28.94 -34.74 11.13
C SER A 289 28.33 -33.67 12.02
N TRP A 290 26.97 -33.68 12.23
CA TRP A 290 26.27 -32.71 13.07
C TRP A 290 25.96 -33.26 14.47
N SER A 291 26.26 -34.51 14.73
CA SER A 291 25.99 -35.16 16.02
C SER A 291 26.56 -34.36 17.19
N GLY A 292 25.69 -34.03 18.15
CA GLY A 292 26.07 -33.30 19.36
C GLY A 292 26.46 -31.82 19.13
N GLN A 293 26.09 -31.25 17.98
CA GLN A 293 26.28 -29.80 17.73
C GLN A 293 24.95 -29.04 17.95
N THR A 294 25.05 -27.82 18.43
CA THR A 294 23.94 -26.87 18.48
C THR A 294 23.53 -26.49 17.08
N LEU A 295 22.24 -26.53 16.76
CA LEU A 295 21.74 -26.10 15.45
C LEU A 295 20.92 -24.82 15.56
N HIS A 296 20.96 -24.01 14.50
CA HIS A 296 19.99 -22.97 14.20
C HIS A 296 18.87 -23.55 13.35
N LEU A 297 17.65 -23.40 13.83
CA LEU A 297 16.40 -23.73 13.13
C LEU A 297 15.74 -22.44 12.70
N LYS A 298 15.90 -22.04 11.44
CA LYS A 298 15.25 -20.86 10.89
C LYS A 298 13.98 -21.25 10.16
N LEU A 299 12.92 -20.54 10.49
CA LEU A 299 11.62 -20.60 9.85
C LEU A 299 11.20 -19.18 9.49
N GLY A 300 10.51 -19.00 8.40
CA GLY A 300 9.98 -17.70 8.03
C GLY A 300 9.02 -17.11 9.08
N GLY A 301 8.18 -16.18 8.71
CA GLY A 301 7.11 -15.69 9.58
C GLY A 301 6.06 -16.77 9.80
N ILE A 302 5.57 -16.95 11.02
CA ILE A 302 4.46 -17.86 11.34
C ILE A 302 3.31 -17.04 11.88
N ASP A 303 2.18 -17.18 11.27
CA ASP A 303 1.02 -16.33 11.45
C ASP A 303 0.04 -16.92 12.48
N LYS A 304 -0.15 -16.39 13.65
CA LYS A 304 0.43 -15.18 14.32
C LYS A 304 1.47 -15.63 15.35
N GLN A 305 1.26 -16.80 15.91
CA GLN A 305 1.98 -17.36 17.06
C GLN A 305 2.36 -18.80 16.78
N ASP A 306 3.43 -19.25 17.40
CA ASP A 306 3.83 -20.63 17.27
C ASP A 306 4.48 -21.19 18.55
N ILE A 307 4.48 -22.53 18.62
CA ILE A 307 5.36 -23.33 19.46
C ILE A 307 6.03 -24.36 18.54
N THR A 308 7.34 -24.31 18.49
CA THR A 308 8.14 -25.17 17.63
C THR A 308 8.87 -26.24 18.44
N TYR A 309 8.81 -27.47 17.96
CA TYR A 309 9.38 -28.67 18.58
C TYR A 309 10.41 -29.33 17.66
N PHE A 310 11.44 -29.92 18.26
CA PHE A 310 12.40 -30.78 17.61
C PHE A 310 12.40 -32.15 18.33
N ASN A 311 12.00 -33.22 17.62
CA ASN A 311 11.86 -34.57 18.17
C ASN A 311 11.07 -34.64 19.49
N GLY A 312 9.91 -33.95 19.56
CA GLY A 312 9.04 -33.93 20.73
C GLY A 312 9.39 -32.88 21.79
N ARG A 313 10.56 -32.27 21.73
CA ARG A 313 11.00 -31.27 22.69
C ARG A 313 10.83 -29.85 22.13
N GLU A 314 10.21 -28.97 22.91
CA GLU A 314 10.08 -27.57 22.58
C GLU A 314 11.45 -26.91 22.46
N VAL A 315 11.68 -26.21 21.33
CA VAL A 315 12.93 -25.46 21.05
C VAL A 315 12.71 -23.97 20.91
N GLY A 316 11.45 -23.53 20.77
CA GLY A 316 11.13 -22.11 20.73
C GLY A 316 9.63 -21.85 20.64
N ARG A 317 9.24 -20.61 20.96
CA ARG A 317 7.88 -20.09 20.80
C ARG A 317 7.89 -18.60 20.53
N SER A 318 6.88 -18.10 19.87
CA SER A 318 6.66 -16.67 19.65
C SER A 318 5.19 -16.32 19.81
N GLY A 319 4.94 -15.20 20.52
CA GLY A 319 3.62 -14.68 20.79
C GLY A 319 2.86 -15.38 21.92
N GLU A 320 1.89 -14.67 22.48
CA GLU A 320 0.97 -15.17 23.50
C GLU A 320 -0.37 -14.42 23.46
N GLY A 321 -1.43 -15.04 23.95
CA GLY A 321 -2.77 -14.45 24.00
C GLY A 321 -3.27 -14.05 22.61
N PHE A 322 -3.63 -12.78 22.44
CA PHE A 322 -4.06 -12.18 21.15
C PHE A 322 -3.04 -11.18 20.61
N ASP A 323 -1.74 -11.43 20.83
CA ASP A 323 -0.67 -10.62 20.26
C ASP A 323 -0.46 -11.01 18.78
N ASP A 324 -0.74 -10.08 17.88
CA ASP A 324 -0.56 -10.22 16.45
C ASP A 324 0.74 -9.60 15.90
N SER A 325 1.62 -9.09 16.77
CA SER A 325 2.85 -8.41 16.35
C SER A 325 3.90 -9.33 15.71
N TYR A 326 3.79 -10.64 15.93
CA TYR A 326 4.77 -11.62 15.45
C TYR A 326 4.43 -12.24 14.07
N TRP A 327 3.35 -11.81 13.42
CA TRP A 327 2.86 -12.44 12.19
C TRP A 327 3.89 -12.51 11.04
N ASN A 328 4.79 -11.55 10.96
CA ASN A 328 5.85 -11.45 9.94
C ASN A 328 7.27 -11.55 10.49
N SER A 329 7.43 -11.82 11.79
CA SER A 329 8.76 -11.94 12.40
C SER A 329 9.37 -13.30 12.03
N PRO A 330 10.53 -13.36 11.37
CA PRO A 330 11.21 -14.63 11.13
C PRO A 330 11.59 -15.32 12.43
N ARG A 331 11.43 -16.64 12.47
CA ARG A 331 11.82 -17.46 13.61
C ARG A 331 13.29 -17.89 13.45
N ASP A 332 14.04 -17.78 14.53
CA ASP A 332 15.41 -18.34 14.64
C ASP A 332 15.53 -19.00 16.02
N TYR A 333 15.33 -20.31 16.04
CA TYR A 333 15.34 -21.09 17.26
C TYR A 333 16.62 -21.92 17.38
N THR A 334 17.06 -22.11 18.60
CA THR A 334 18.23 -22.93 18.89
C THR A 334 17.82 -24.36 19.25
N VAL A 335 18.32 -25.34 18.49
CA VAL A 335 18.18 -26.75 18.85
C VAL A 335 19.40 -27.16 19.71
N PRO A 336 19.20 -27.52 20.98
CA PRO A 336 20.28 -27.90 21.87
C PRO A 336 21.03 -29.14 21.38
N ALA A 337 22.34 -29.16 21.55
CA ALA A 337 23.26 -30.21 21.08
C ALA A 337 22.84 -31.63 21.49
N GLU A 338 22.28 -31.79 22.71
CA GLU A 338 21.84 -33.09 23.24
C GLU A 338 20.66 -33.71 22.45
N LEU A 339 19.90 -32.89 21.69
CA LEU A 339 18.80 -33.36 20.86
C LEU A 339 19.26 -33.78 19.45
N VAL A 340 20.46 -33.40 19.06
CA VAL A 340 20.97 -33.58 17.70
C VAL A 340 21.67 -34.92 17.58
N LYS A 341 20.98 -35.86 16.92
CA LYS A 341 21.49 -37.20 16.63
C LYS A 341 21.38 -37.47 15.15
N PRO A 342 22.33 -38.23 14.56
CA PRO A 342 22.29 -38.58 13.15
C PRO A 342 21.04 -39.35 12.75
N GLY A 343 20.64 -39.21 11.49
CA GLY A 343 19.48 -39.85 10.92
C GLY A 343 18.22 -39.01 11.01
N ARG A 344 17.05 -39.62 10.84
CA ARG A 344 15.77 -38.91 10.80
C ARG A 344 15.56 -38.08 12.06
N ALA A 345 15.17 -36.84 11.87
CA ALA A 345 14.63 -35.95 12.91
C ALA A 345 13.30 -35.33 12.43
N VAL A 346 12.47 -34.89 13.36
CA VAL A 346 11.18 -34.27 13.07
C VAL A 346 11.11 -32.89 13.68
N ILE A 347 10.78 -31.92 12.85
CA ILE A 347 10.39 -30.56 13.24
C ILE A 347 8.88 -30.53 13.24
N ALA A 348 8.26 -30.11 14.35
CA ALA A 348 6.82 -29.92 14.45
C ALA A 348 6.52 -28.50 14.91
N VAL A 349 5.64 -27.83 14.18
CA VAL A 349 5.23 -26.45 14.44
C VAL A 349 3.75 -26.44 14.76
N ARG A 350 3.39 -25.98 15.94
CA ARG A 350 2.03 -25.64 16.31
C ARG A 350 1.81 -24.17 16.06
N ALA A 351 1.03 -23.82 15.03
CA ALA A 351 0.76 -22.44 14.64
C ALA A 351 -0.68 -22.05 15.02
N TYR A 352 -0.85 -20.84 15.57
CA TYR A 352 -2.16 -20.32 15.96
C TYR A 352 -2.41 -18.97 15.30
N SER A 353 -3.46 -18.92 14.45
CA SER A 353 -3.95 -17.69 13.82
C SER A 353 -5.39 -17.42 14.23
N PHE A 354 -5.61 -16.25 14.81
CA PHE A 354 -6.91 -15.76 15.29
C PHE A 354 -7.42 -14.55 14.50
N LEU A 355 -6.73 -14.19 13.41
CA LEU A 355 -6.98 -12.95 12.68
C LEU A 355 -6.46 -13.04 11.24
N TYR A 356 -7.21 -12.57 10.26
CA TYR A 356 -6.87 -12.57 8.84
C TYR A 356 -6.59 -13.97 8.27
N ASP A 357 -5.44 -14.12 7.65
CA ASP A 357 -4.96 -15.38 7.10
C ASP A 357 -4.24 -16.23 8.13
N GLY A 358 -4.00 -17.49 7.78
CA GLY A 358 -3.15 -18.40 8.51
C GLY A 358 -2.08 -18.98 7.60
N ALA A 359 -0.81 -18.67 7.84
CA ALA A 359 0.27 -19.04 6.96
C ALA A 359 1.61 -19.28 7.69
N ILE A 360 2.47 -20.09 7.08
CA ILE A 360 3.90 -20.13 7.35
C ILE A 360 4.57 -19.45 6.16
N ASN A 361 4.97 -18.18 6.33
CA ASN A 361 5.36 -17.24 5.28
C ASN A 361 6.86 -17.07 5.16
N GLY A 362 7.35 -16.78 3.97
CA GLY A 362 8.75 -16.46 3.72
C GLY A 362 9.18 -16.82 2.32
N MET A 363 10.46 -16.56 2.04
CA MET A 363 11.14 -17.11 0.87
C MET A 363 11.67 -18.51 1.20
N PRO A 364 11.79 -19.41 0.23
CA PRO A 364 12.30 -20.79 0.47
C PRO A 364 13.63 -20.86 1.21
N ASP A 365 14.53 -19.91 1.00
CA ASP A 365 15.84 -19.81 1.64
C ASP A 365 15.81 -19.32 3.11
N MET A 366 14.65 -18.87 3.59
CA MET A 366 14.43 -18.54 5.00
C MET A 366 14.12 -19.78 5.86
N PHE A 367 13.94 -20.94 5.25
CA PHE A 367 13.59 -22.19 5.91
C PHE A 367 14.80 -23.13 5.85
N VAL A 368 15.64 -23.08 6.88
CA VAL A 368 16.91 -23.83 6.91
C VAL A 368 17.25 -24.32 8.32
N LEU A 369 17.99 -25.42 8.36
CA LEU A 369 18.60 -25.98 9.57
C LEU A 369 20.11 -26.11 9.35
N PHE A 370 20.94 -25.59 10.26
CA PHE A 370 22.39 -25.67 10.14
C PHE A 370 23.09 -25.63 11.51
N PRO A 371 24.28 -26.21 11.66
CA PRO A 371 25.08 -26.08 12.88
C PRO A 371 25.57 -24.64 13.06
N GLU A 372 25.65 -24.18 14.31
CA GLU A 372 26.16 -22.87 14.66
C GLU A 372 27.54 -22.62 14.01
N GLY A 373 27.66 -21.49 13.28
CA GLY A 373 28.86 -21.10 12.54
C GLY A 373 29.11 -21.89 11.23
N ARG A 374 28.16 -22.66 10.74
CA ARG A 374 28.27 -23.48 9.52
C ARG A 374 27.09 -23.29 8.55
N GLU A 375 26.71 -22.04 8.32
CA GLU A 375 25.55 -21.66 7.47
C GLU A 375 25.66 -22.22 6.04
N ALA A 376 26.89 -22.40 5.53
CA ALA A 376 27.12 -22.97 4.20
C ALA A 376 26.67 -24.44 4.06
N GLU A 377 26.42 -25.13 5.17
CA GLU A 377 25.95 -26.52 5.19
C GLU A 377 24.45 -26.65 5.42
N ALA A 378 23.71 -25.53 5.33
CA ALA A 378 22.28 -25.48 5.64
C ALA A 378 21.45 -26.50 4.85
N LEU A 379 20.63 -27.26 5.54
CA LEU A 379 19.63 -28.14 4.96
C LEU A 379 18.34 -27.35 4.73
N PRO A 380 17.75 -27.42 3.53
CA PRO A 380 16.47 -26.74 3.26
C PRO A 380 15.32 -27.43 3.99
N LEU A 381 14.43 -26.63 4.54
CA LEU A 381 13.21 -27.08 5.20
C LEU A 381 11.95 -26.64 4.42
N SER A 382 12.10 -25.89 3.33
CA SER A 382 11.00 -25.58 2.42
C SER A 382 10.56 -26.80 1.63
N GLY A 383 9.27 -26.88 1.28
CA GLY A 383 8.71 -28.00 0.51
C GLY A 383 7.45 -28.56 1.12
N CYS A 384 7.19 -29.84 0.86
CA CYS A 384 5.97 -30.52 1.31
C CYS A 384 6.10 -30.97 2.76
N TRP A 385 5.30 -30.38 3.65
CA TRP A 385 5.10 -30.76 5.05
C TRP A 385 3.82 -31.58 5.19
N LYS A 386 3.60 -32.19 6.34
CA LYS A 386 2.31 -32.76 6.73
C LYS A 386 1.61 -31.84 7.72
N ALA A 387 0.32 -31.56 7.52
CA ALA A 387 -0.43 -30.68 8.42
C ALA A 387 -1.82 -31.20 8.80
N ALA A 388 -2.25 -30.89 10.01
CA ALA A 388 -3.58 -31.18 10.53
C ALA A 388 -4.09 -30.05 11.41
N ALA A 389 -5.40 -29.83 11.42
CA ALA A 389 -6.05 -28.91 12.32
C ALA A 389 -6.16 -29.50 13.75
N GLU A 390 -5.72 -28.72 14.74
CA GLU A 390 -6.02 -28.96 16.16
C GLU A 390 -7.36 -28.32 16.53
N ALA A 391 -7.59 -27.09 16.03
CA ALA A 391 -8.86 -26.39 16.12
C ALA A 391 -9.08 -25.58 14.84
N ASP A 392 -10.29 -25.63 14.31
CA ASP A 392 -10.70 -24.89 13.11
C ASP A 392 -11.94 -24.04 13.45
N TYR A 393 -11.78 -22.71 13.42
CA TYR A 393 -12.86 -21.75 13.70
C TYR A 393 -13.49 -21.22 12.40
N GLY A 394 -13.08 -21.74 11.24
CA GLY A 394 -13.44 -21.20 9.96
C GLY A 394 -12.77 -19.83 9.72
N LYS A 395 -13.21 -19.12 8.68
CA LYS A 395 -12.73 -17.76 8.40
C LYS A 395 -13.40 -16.78 9.39
N LEU A 396 -12.65 -16.28 10.33
CA LEU A 396 -13.14 -15.31 11.29
C LEU A 396 -13.35 -13.94 10.61
N PRO A 397 -14.36 -13.18 11.03
CA PRO A 397 -14.54 -11.82 10.55
C PRO A 397 -13.34 -10.97 10.97
N TYR A 398 -12.95 -10.04 10.09
CA TYR A 398 -11.93 -9.07 10.41
C TYR A 398 -12.46 -8.07 11.45
N PRO A 399 -11.68 -7.69 12.51
CA PRO A 399 -12.14 -6.75 13.52
C PRO A 399 -12.56 -5.38 12.99
N ALA A 400 -12.04 -4.97 11.83
CA ALA A 400 -12.44 -3.73 11.17
C ALA A 400 -13.68 -3.90 10.25
N ASN A 401 -13.98 -5.14 9.81
CA ASN A 401 -15.09 -5.47 8.90
C ASN A 401 -16.24 -6.18 9.61
N GLY A 402 -16.06 -6.51 10.88
CA GLY A 402 -17.09 -7.14 11.65
C GLY A 402 -18.09 -6.13 12.22
N GLU A 403 -18.87 -6.56 13.19
CA GLU A 403 -19.78 -5.71 13.98
C GLU A 403 -19.08 -4.59 14.76
N VAL A 404 -17.75 -4.61 14.82
CA VAL A 404 -16.94 -3.43 15.13
C VAL A 404 -17.04 -2.55 13.89
N ALA A 405 -17.96 -1.63 13.95
CA ALA A 405 -18.31 -0.79 12.85
C ALA A 405 -17.03 -0.20 12.22
N MET A 406 -16.77 -0.56 10.96
CA MET A 406 -15.81 0.19 10.11
C MET A 406 -16.19 1.65 10.03
N GLN A 407 -17.35 1.99 10.53
CA GLN A 407 -18.00 3.27 10.47
C GLN A 407 -18.52 3.62 11.85
N GLY A 408 -18.16 4.77 12.32
CA GLY A 408 -18.61 5.29 13.60
C GLY A 408 -17.90 6.58 13.95
N PRO A 409 -18.41 7.23 14.99
CA PRO A 409 -17.82 8.48 15.46
C PRO A 409 -16.34 8.30 15.78
N GLY A 410 -15.50 9.11 15.11
CA GLY A 410 -14.06 9.07 15.31
C GLY A 410 -13.31 7.94 14.59
N ASN A 411 -13.99 7.05 13.88
CA ASN A 411 -13.33 6.01 13.09
C ASN A 411 -12.84 6.60 11.75
N PRO A 412 -11.54 6.53 11.42
CA PRO A 412 -10.99 7.06 10.17
C PRO A 412 -11.50 6.34 8.91
N ASN A 413 -12.15 5.19 9.06
CA ASN A 413 -12.77 4.42 7.98
C ASN A 413 -14.25 4.78 7.74
N THR A 414 -14.79 5.72 8.49
CA THR A 414 -16.14 6.25 8.25
C THR A 414 -16.20 6.97 6.91
N PHE A 415 -17.28 6.78 6.17
CA PHE A 415 -17.52 7.43 4.88
C PHE A 415 -17.29 8.96 4.96
N SER A 416 -16.52 9.48 4.03
CA SER A 416 -16.20 10.92 3.84
C SER A 416 -15.46 11.61 4.99
N ILE A 417 -15.16 10.93 6.10
CA ILE A 417 -14.68 11.58 7.31
C ILE A 417 -13.27 12.17 7.16
N LEU A 418 -12.43 11.55 6.33
CA LEU A 418 -11.09 12.04 6.03
C LEU A 418 -11.11 13.07 4.91
N PHE A 419 -12.08 12.96 3.97
CA PHE A 419 -12.31 14.04 3.02
C PHE A 419 -12.63 15.34 3.76
N ASP A 420 -13.60 15.32 4.67
CA ASP A 420 -14.01 16.51 5.43
C ASP A 420 -12.94 16.99 6.41
N GLY A 421 -12.17 16.06 7.01
CA GLY A 421 -11.15 16.35 8.02
C GLY A 421 -9.78 16.73 7.48
N MET A 422 -9.36 16.12 6.36
CA MET A 422 -7.96 16.16 5.91
C MET A 422 -7.77 16.60 4.44
N ILE A 423 -8.81 16.56 3.61
CA ILE A 423 -8.76 17.01 2.20
C ILE A 423 -9.43 18.38 2.06
N ARG A 424 -10.63 18.53 2.61
CA ARG A 424 -11.39 19.77 2.49
C ARG A 424 -10.64 21.04 2.92
N PRO A 425 -9.83 21.04 4.00
CA PRO A 425 -9.04 22.21 4.41
C PRO A 425 -7.96 22.66 3.41
N LEU A 426 -7.59 21.77 2.46
CA LEU A 426 -6.57 22.04 1.44
C LEU A 426 -7.14 22.81 0.25
N ILE A 427 -8.43 22.70 0.03
CA ILE A 427 -9.11 23.24 -1.13
C ILE A 427 -9.41 24.74 -0.91
N PRO A 428 -9.04 25.60 -1.88
CA PRO A 428 -8.55 25.36 -3.23
C PRO A 428 -7.05 25.65 -3.42
N TYR A 429 -6.14 25.15 -2.56
CA TYR A 429 -4.70 25.43 -2.73
C TYR A 429 -4.23 25.00 -4.13
N ALA A 430 -3.59 25.91 -4.86
CA ALA A 430 -3.11 25.58 -6.22
C ALA A 430 -2.04 24.51 -6.15
N MET A 431 -2.23 23.43 -6.89
CA MET A 431 -1.30 22.31 -6.97
C MET A 431 -1.19 21.80 -8.41
N ARG A 432 -0.07 21.16 -8.75
CA ARG A 432 0.11 20.54 -10.06
C ARG A 432 -0.75 19.30 -10.21
N GLY A 433 -0.78 18.45 -9.18
CA GLY A 433 -1.49 17.19 -9.21
C GLY A 433 -1.39 16.43 -7.89
N ALA A 434 -1.86 15.19 -7.88
CA ALA A 434 -1.83 14.30 -6.74
C ALA A 434 -1.10 12.99 -7.04
N ILE A 435 -0.41 12.45 -6.03
CA ILE A 435 0.09 11.08 -6.00
C ILE A 435 -0.63 10.30 -4.90
N TRP A 436 -1.02 9.05 -5.19
CA TRP A 436 -1.87 8.24 -4.33
C TRP A 436 -1.31 6.83 -4.15
N TYR A 437 -1.10 6.41 -2.89
CA TYR A 437 -0.67 5.05 -2.57
C TYR A 437 -1.62 4.44 -1.55
N GLN A 438 -2.56 3.63 -2.03
CA GLN A 438 -3.60 2.98 -1.24
C GLN A 438 -4.18 1.82 -2.07
N GLY A 439 -4.87 0.89 -1.42
CA GLY A 439 -5.55 -0.24 -2.03
C GLY A 439 -5.56 -1.45 -1.11
N GLU A 440 -4.55 -1.60 -0.26
CA GLU A 440 -4.38 -2.73 0.63
C GLU A 440 -5.62 -2.95 1.52
N THR A 441 -6.19 -1.86 2.03
CA THR A 441 -7.38 -1.92 2.89
C THR A 441 -8.65 -2.26 2.09
N ASN A 442 -8.74 -1.93 0.81
CA ASN A 442 -9.85 -2.29 -0.06
C ASN A 442 -9.75 -3.72 -0.66
N ALA A 443 -8.64 -4.45 -0.42
CA ALA A 443 -8.40 -5.78 -0.95
C ALA A 443 -8.87 -6.91 0.00
N HIS A 444 -10.03 -6.78 0.64
CA HIS A 444 -10.54 -7.77 1.59
C HIS A 444 -11.20 -8.97 0.94
N SER A 445 -11.90 -8.75 -0.16
CA SER A 445 -12.55 -9.77 -0.96
C SER A 445 -12.31 -9.49 -2.45
N ILE A 446 -12.55 -10.49 -3.28
CA ILE A 446 -12.50 -10.31 -4.75
C ILE A 446 -13.54 -9.27 -5.18
N ALA A 447 -14.73 -9.25 -4.55
CA ALA A 447 -15.79 -8.30 -4.87
C ALA A 447 -15.35 -6.85 -4.53
N ASP A 448 -14.77 -6.61 -3.34
CA ASP A 448 -14.27 -5.30 -2.94
C ASP A 448 -13.14 -4.83 -3.87
N SER A 449 -12.25 -5.76 -4.24
CA SER A 449 -11.15 -5.49 -5.15
C SER A 449 -11.61 -5.08 -6.55
N VAL A 450 -12.66 -5.70 -7.06
CA VAL A 450 -13.27 -5.35 -8.36
C VAL A 450 -14.02 -4.01 -8.27
N ALA A 451 -14.74 -3.76 -7.16
CA ALA A 451 -15.44 -2.49 -6.94
C ALA A 451 -14.49 -1.28 -6.86
N TYR A 452 -13.22 -1.52 -6.52
CA TYR A 452 -12.20 -0.47 -6.36
C TYR A 452 -11.96 0.34 -7.64
N GLU A 453 -12.13 -0.23 -8.84
CA GLU A 453 -12.06 0.52 -10.11
C GLU A 453 -12.96 1.76 -10.08
N ARG A 454 -14.23 1.54 -9.72
CA ARG A 454 -15.21 2.61 -9.67
C ARG A 454 -14.98 3.56 -8.50
N ILE A 455 -14.66 3.03 -7.33
CA ILE A 455 -14.36 3.83 -6.12
C ILE A 455 -13.21 4.78 -6.39
N MET A 456 -12.16 4.30 -7.07
CA MET A 456 -11.00 5.11 -7.40
C MET A 456 -11.31 6.19 -8.45
N ALA A 457 -12.07 5.84 -9.48
CA ALA A 457 -12.53 6.81 -10.47
C ALA A 457 -13.42 7.90 -9.84
N ASP A 458 -14.34 7.50 -8.97
CA ASP A 458 -15.23 8.42 -8.24
C ASP A 458 -14.40 9.37 -7.33
N LEU A 459 -13.34 8.89 -6.65
CA LEU A 459 -12.46 9.71 -5.83
C LEU A 459 -11.68 10.73 -6.66
N ILE A 460 -11.13 10.32 -7.80
CA ILE A 460 -10.39 11.22 -8.70
C ILE A 460 -11.29 12.34 -9.20
N ASP A 461 -12.49 12.00 -9.69
CA ASP A 461 -13.48 12.98 -10.14
C ASP A 461 -13.94 13.92 -9.01
N ASP A 462 -14.12 13.38 -7.81
CA ASP A 462 -14.54 14.12 -6.63
C ASP A 462 -13.53 15.20 -6.25
N TRP A 463 -12.25 14.84 -6.17
CA TRP A 463 -11.21 15.81 -5.86
C TRP A 463 -11.07 16.87 -6.94
N ARG A 464 -11.10 16.49 -8.23
CA ARG A 464 -11.07 17.42 -9.36
C ARG A 464 -12.23 18.41 -9.33
N TYR A 465 -13.43 17.88 -9.07
CA TYR A 465 -14.65 18.70 -8.93
C TYR A 465 -14.51 19.75 -7.81
N HIS A 466 -14.08 19.31 -6.62
CA HIS A 466 -13.98 20.21 -5.48
C HIS A 466 -12.81 21.20 -5.59
N TRP A 467 -11.70 20.84 -6.22
CA TRP A 467 -10.59 21.76 -6.49
C TRP A 467 -10.91 22.79 -7.55
N GLY A 468 -11.70 22.45 -8.55
CA GLY A 468 -12.06 23.32 -9.65
C GLY A 468 -10.86 23.73 -10.55
N GLN A 469 -9.84 22.86 -10.63
CA GLN A 469 -8.64 23.06 -11.46
C GLN A 469 -8.65 22.21 -12.75
N GLY A 470 -9.82 21.66 -13.14
CA GLY A 470 -9.94 20.73 -14.28
C GLY A 470 -9.32 19.37 -13.97
N ASP A 471 -8.96 18.63 -15.04
CA ASP A 471 -8.40 17.29 -14.95
C ASP A 471 -6.92 17.33 -14.58
N PHE A 472 -6.61 17.77 -13.37
CA PHE A 472 -5.23 17.77 -12.90
C PHE A 472 -4.66 16.34 -12.82
N PRO A 473 -3.33 16.16 -13.02
CA PRO A 473 -2.69 14.84 -12.99
C PRO A 473 -2.94 14.08 -11.68
N PHE A 474 -3.25 12.79 -11.80
CA PHE A 474 -3.47 11.90 -10.66
C PHE A 474 -2.72 10.59 -10.88
N TYR A 475 -1.66 10.35 -10.10
CA TYR A 475 -0.80 9.19 -10.30
C TYR A 475 -0.91 8.20 -9.14
N LEU A 476 -1.28 6.96 -9.49
CA LEU A 476 -1.47 5.87 -8.53
C LEU A 476 -0.18 5.06 -8.35
N VAL A 477 -0.02 4.43 -7.19
CA VAL A 477 0.89 3.29 -7.02
C VAL A 477 0.07 2.01 -7.10
N GLN A 478 0.38 1.14 -8.06
CA GLN A 478 -0.18 -0.20 -8.11
C GLN A 478 0.39 -1.02 -6.94
N LEU A 479 -0.44 -1.83 -6.28
CA LEU A 479 -0.03 -2.60 -5.10
C LEU A 479 1.22 -3.44 -5.36
N ALA A 480 2.19 -3.31 -4.47
CA ALA A 480 3.40 -4.12 -4.45
C ALA A 480 3.08 -5.60 -4.20
N ASN A 481 3.99 -6.49 -4.53
CA ASN A 481 3.90 -7.90 -4.18
C ASN A 481 4.00 -8.09 -2.65
N PHE A 482 3.21 -9.03 -2.11
CA PHE A 482 3.11 -9.28 -0.67
C PHE A 482 2.58 -10.69 -0.41
N ARG A 483 2.83 -11.26 0.77
CA ARG A 483 2.42 -12.61 1.19
C ARG A 483 3.25 -13.72 0.52
N THR A 484 2.77 -14.95 0.61
CA THR A 484 3.42 -16.12 0.04
C THR A 484 3.56 -16.02 -1.47
N VAL A 485 4.74 -16.38 -1.97
CA VAL A 485 5.01 -16.43 -3.41
C VAL A 485 4.16 -17.50 -4.07
N ALA A 486 3.45 -17.13 -5.12
CA ALA A 486 2.68 -18.05 -5.93
C ALA A 486 2.69 -17.60 -7.40
N GLU A 487 2.88 -18.54 -8.32
CA GLU A 487 2.83 -18.23 -9.74
C GLU A 487 1.41 -17.82 -10.17
N TYR A 488 0.39 -18.45 -9.58
CA TYR A 488 -1.03 -18.20 -9.84
C TYR A 488 -1.86 -18.49 -8.59
N ASP A 489 -2.86 -17.65 -8.33
CA ASP A 489 -3.83 -17.86 -7.26
C ASP A 489 -5.21 -17.30 -7.67
N GLU A 490 -6.17 -18.20 -7.91
CA GLU A 490 -7.55 -17.84 -8.27
C GLU A 490 -8.27 -17.12 -7.12
N GLN A 491 -7.82 -17.30 -5.87
CA GLN A 491 -8.41 -16.69 -4.69
C GLN A 491 -7.71 -15.39 -4.29
N SER A 492 -6.70 -14.95 -5.05
CA SER A 492 -6.03 -13.68 -4.80
C SER A 492 -7.04 -12.52 -4.77
N THR A 493 -6.95 -11.71 -3.75
CA THR A 493 -7.69 -10.44 -3.68
C THR A 493 -6.85 -9.27 -4.22
N TRP A 494 -5.54 -9.41 -4.25
CA TRP A 494 -4.61 -8.39 -4.71
C TRP A 494 -4.51 -8.31 -6.23
N ALA A 495 -4.57 -9.44 -6.92
CA ALA A 495 -4.54 -9.47 -8.38
C ALA A 495 -5.72 -8.68 -9.01
N PRO A 496 -6.99 -8.92 -8.64
CA PRO A 496 -8.10 -8.12 -9.14
C PRO A 496 -8.05 -6.65 -8.68
N LEU A 497 -7.47 -6.34 -7.51
CA LEU A 497 -7.31 -4.94 -7.09
C LEU A 497 -6.28 -4.21 -7.96
N ARG A 498 -5.15 -4.84 -8.31
CA ARG A 498 -4.17 -4.29 -9.25
C ARG A 498 -4.79 -4.03 -10.62
N GLU A 499 -5.66 -4.94 -11.08
CA GLU A 499 -6.40 -4.78 -12.32
C GLU A 499 -7.37 -3.60 -12.24
N SER A 500 -8.06 -3.43 -11.11
CA SER A 500 -8.93 -2.28 -10.87
C SER A 500 -8.16 -0.95 -10.84
N GLN A 501 -6.95 -0.93 -10.29
CA GLN A 501 -6.06 0.24 -10.37
C GLN A 501 -5.67 0.58 -11.81
N ARG A 502 -5.37 -0.44 -12.62
CA ARG A 502 -5.07 -0.27 -14.05
C ARG A 502 -6.26 0.30 -14.80
N PHE A 503 -7.45 -0.28 -14.65
CA PHE A 503 -8.68 0.20 -15.31
C PHE A 503 -9.08 1.60 -14.85
N ALA A 504 -8.93 1.94 -13.56
CA ALA A 504 -9.17 3.30 -13.09
C ALA A 504 -8.29 4.32 -13.82
N CYS A 505 -6.99 4.00 -14.04
CA CYS A 505 -6.09 4.86 -14.80
C CYS A 505 -6.47 4.96 -16.29
N GLU A 506 -6.88 3.86 -16.91
CA GLU A 506 -7.32 3.87 -18.33
C GLU A 506 -8.63 4.68 -18.52
N ARG A 507 -9.52 4.63 -17.54
CA ARG A 507 -10.81 5.31 -17.58
C ARG A 507 -10.70 6.81 -17.34
N MET A 508 -9.76 7.24 -16.52
CA MET A 508 -9.68 8.64 -16.08
C MET A 508 -8.66 9.42 -16.91
N PRO A 509 -9.02 10.59 -17.49
CA PRO A 509 -8.04 11.43 -18.18
C PRO A 509 -6.93 11.88 -17.21
N ASN A 510 -5.71 12.08 -17.71
CA ASN A 510 -4.55 12.50 -16.92
C ASN A 510 -4.32 11.64 -15.64
N ALA A 511 -4.69 10.38 -15.68
CA ALA A 511 -4.36 9.40 -14.65
C ALA A 511 -3.38 8.37 -15.21
N ALA A 512 -2.43 7.94 -14.37
CA ALA A 512 -1.48 6.90 -14.70
C ALA A 512 -0.99 6.21 -13.41
N MET A 513 -0.23 5.12 -13.54
CA MET A 513 0.23 4.40 -12.36
C MET A 513 1.72 4.06 -12.41
N ALA A 514 2.34 4.00 -11.25
CA ALA A 514 3.64 3.40 -11.02
C ALA A 514 3.44 1.93 -10.62
N VAL A 515 3.93 1.01 -11.43
CA VAL A 515 3.89 -0.43 -11.12
C VAL A 515 4.93 -0.74 -10.06
N ALA A 516 4.53 -1.37 -8.96
CA ALA A 516 5.40 -1.69 -7.82
C ALA A 516 5.51 -3.21 -7.58
N ILE A 517 5.23 -4.03 -8.57
CA ILE A 517 5.14 -5.50 -8.46
C ILE A 517 6.46 -6.17 -8.07
N ASP A 518 7.57 -5.52 -8.24
CA ASP A 518 8.93 -5.94 -7.93
C ASP A 518 9.56 -5.21 -6.73
N CYS A 519 8.78 -4.35 -6.04
CA CYS A 519 9.24 -3.54 -4.92
C CYS A 519 8.77 -4.06 -3.56
N GLY A 520 7.97 -5.13 -3.52
CA GLY A 520 7.34 -5.64 -2.30
C GLY A 520 8.25 -6.52 -1.45
N GLU A 521 7.75 -6.86 -0.28
CA GLU A 521 8.39 -7.79 0.65
C GLU A 521 7.39 -8.88 1.08
N THR A 522 7.81 -10.14 1.02
CA THR A 522 6.94 -11.30 1.32
C THR A 522 6.33 -11.24 2.72
N LEU A 523 7.08 -10.74 3.71
CA LEU A 523 6.69 -10.72 5.11
C LEU A 523 6.25 -9.35 5.63
N ASP A 524 6.39 -8.31 4.82
CA ASP A 524 6.02 -6.95 5.25
C ASP A 524 5.17 -6.26 4.19
N ILE A 525 3.94 -5.88 4.56
CA ILE A 525 3.03 -5.12 3.72
C ILE A 525 3.55 -3.70 3.43
N HIS A 526 4.57 -3.26 4.20
CA HIS A 526 5.24 -1.97 4.06
C HIS A 526 6.66 -2.14 3.52
N PRO A 527 6.83 -2.43 2.22
CA PRO A 527 8.15 -2.64 1.64
C PRO A 527 9.03 -1.40 1.85
N LYS A 528 10.32 -1.63 2.15
CA LYS A 528 11.25 -0.56 2.47
C LYS A 528 11.76 0.19 1.25
N ASP A 529 11.60 -0.38 0.05
CA ASP A 529 11.96 0.29 -1.20
C ASP A 529 10.93 1.33 -1.62
N LYS A 530 10.94 2.47 -0.97
CA LYS A 530 10.13 3.63 -1.30
C LYS A 530 10.74 4.51 -2.39
N ARG A 531 12.06 4.36 -2.60
CA ARG A 531 12.80 5.11 -3.63
C ARG A 531 12.33 4.74 -5.03
N THR A 532 12.35 3.46 -5.37
CA THR A 532 11.92 2.98 -6.68
C THR A 532 10.49 3.42 -6.98
N VAL A 533 9.58 3.30 -6.00
CA VAL A 533 8.19 3.73 -6.13
C VAL A 533 8.09 5.24 -6.38
N GLY A 534 8.79 6.05 -5.59
CA GLY A 534 8.81 7.52 -5.75
C GLY A 534 9.39 7.96 -7.09
N GLU A 535 10.48 7.34 -7.53
CA GLU A 535 11.11 7.64 -8.83
C GLU A 535 10.23 7.22 -10.02
N ARG A 536 9.47 6.10 -9.93
CA ARG A 536 8.49 5.67 -10.95
C ARG A 536 7.29 6.61 -11.02
N LEU A 537 6.77 7.09 -9.90
CA LEU A 537 5.75 8.15 -9.89
C LEU A 537 6.28 9.45 -10.54
N ALA A 538 7.54 9.81 -10.26
CA ALA A 538 8.16 10.98 -10.87
C ALA A 538 8.38 10.80 -12.38
N ALA A 539 8.67 9.58 -12.85
CA ALA A 539 8.77 9.27 -14.27
C ALA A 539 7.43 9.51 -14.99
N GLN A 540 6.31 9.05 -14.38
CA GLN A 540 4.97 9.36 -14.88
C GLN A 540 4.71 10.87 -14.97
N ALA A 541 5.04 11.62 -13.90
CA ALA A 541 4.85 13.07 -13.88
C ALA A 541 5.73 13.78 -14.91
N LEU A 542 7.01 13.43 -15.01
CA LEU A 542 7.95 14.02 -15.95
C LEU A 542 7.51 13.82 -17.39
N TYR A 543 7.05 12.62 -17.74
CA TYR A 543 6.60 12.33 -19.10
C TYR A 543 5.23 12.95 -19.41
N ASN A 544 4.20 12.64 -18.59
CA ASN A 544 2.81 13.02 -18.91
C ASN A 544 2.49 14.49 -18.58
N THR A 545 3.03 15.03 -17.48
CA THR A 545 2.72 16.42 -17.04
C THR A 545 3.73 17.43 -17.56
N TYR A 546 5.03 17.08 -17.56
CA TYR A 546 6.09 18.01 -17.92
C TYR A 546 6.66 17.77 -19.33
N HIS A 547 6.15 16.78 -20.05
CA HIS A 547 6.50 16.46 -21.42
C HIS A 547 8.00 16.22 -21.66
N CYS A 548 8.67 15.62 -20.68
CA CYS A 548 10.07 15.19 -20.79
C CYS A 548 10.14 13.91 -21.63
N CYS A 549 10.23 14.07 -22.95
CA CYS A 549 10.21 12.93 -23.89
C CYS A 549 11.42 12.00 -23.81
N ASP A 550 12.46 12.37 -23.05
CA ASP A 550 13.64 11.56 -22.77
C ASP A 550 13.45 10.64 -21.52
N VAL A 551 12.28 10.66 -20.91
CA VAL A 551 11.92 9.83 -19.75
C VAL A 551 10.96 8.75 -20.20
N VAL A 552 11.27 7.48 -19.90
CA VAL A 552 10.33 6.37 -20.04
C VAL A 552 9.39 6.38 -18.83
N PRO A 553 8.05 6.47 -19.04
CA PRO A 553 7.13 6.68 -17.91
C PRO A 553 6.83 5.41 -17.12
N CYS A 554 6.80 4.24 -17.77
CA CYS A 554 6.40 2.97 -17.15
C CYS A 554 6.90 1.76 -17.96
N GLY A 555 6.60 0.58 -17.45
CA GLY A 555 6.79 -0.70 -18.13
C GLY A 555 5.64 -1.07 -19.07
N PRO A 556 5.68 -2.28 -19.64
CA PRO A 556 4.68 -2.76 -20.59
C PRO A 556 3.28 -2.78 -19.99
N LEU A 557 2.33 -2.16 -20.69
CA LEU A 557 0.89 -2.18 -20.37
C LEU A 557 0.15 -2.96 -21.46
N PRO A 558 -0.72 -3.92 -21.13
CA PRO A 558 -1.46 -4.67 -22.14
C PRO A 558 -2.47 -3.76 -22.83
N ARG A 559 -2.42 -3.77 -24.18
CA ARG A 559 -3.32 -2.96 -25.02
C ARG A 559 -4.44 -3.79 -25.65
N GLY A 560 -4.20 -5.06 -25.89
CA GLY A 560 -5.18 -5.93 -26.55
C GLY A 560 -4.64 -7.32 -26.79
N ILE A 561 -5.56 -8.22 -27.15
CA ILE A 561 -5.23 -9.59 -27.53
C ILE A 561 -5.73 -9.93 -28.92
N ARG A 562 -5.04 -10.83 -29.61
CA ARG A 562 -5.41 -11.37 -30.92
C ARG A 562 -5.17 -12.88 -30.96
N ARG A 563 -6.16 -13.64 -31.40
CA ARG A 563 -5.96 -15.07 -31.65
C ARG A 563 -5.12 -15.28 -32.92
N GLU A 564 -4.17 -16.16 -32.80
CA GLU A 564 -3.26 -16.47 -33.90
C GLU A 564 -2.69 -17.89 -33.75
N ASN A 565 -2.73 -18.68 -34.84
CA ASN A 565 -2.06 -20.00 -34.92
C ASN A 565 -2.30 -20.94 -33.74
N GLY A 566 -3.52 -20.98 -33.19
CA GLY A 566 -3.89 -21.82 -32.03
C GLY A 566 -3.35 -21.32 -30.69
N GLY A 567 -2.90 -20.07 -30.64
CA GLY A 567 -2.46 -19.36 -29.44
C GLY A 567 -3.08 -17.98 -29.33
N LEU A 568 -2.53 -17.17 -28.45
CA LEU A 568 -2.95 -15.80 -28.16
C LEU A 568 -1.75 -14.86 -28.28
N CYS A 569 -1.87 -13.83 -29.11
CA CYS A 569 -0.90 -12.73 -29.18
C CYS A 569 -1.38 -11.60 -28.24
N VAL A 570 -0.57 -11.21 -27.27
CA VAL A 570 -0.80 -10.07 -26.39
C VAL A 570 0.02 -8.89 -26.87
N LEU A 571 -0.63 -7.76 -27.11
CA LEU A 571 -0.01 -6.52 -27.58
C LEU A 571 0.23 -5.59 -26.39
N PHE A 572 1.39 -4.93 -26.38
CA PHE A 572 1.75 -4.00 -25.29
C PHE A 572 2.05 -2.61 -25.82
N ASP A 573 1.63 -1.60 -25.07
CA ASP A 573 2.17 -0.25 -25.11
C ASP A 573 3.34 -0.14 -24.12
N HIS A 574 4.16 0.90 -24.24
CA HIS A 574 5.34 1.15 -23.40
C HIS A 574 6.37 0.00 -23.39
N ALA A 575 6.51 -0.68 -24.50
CA ALA A 575 7.57 -1.67 -24.72
C ALA A 575 8.88 -1.01 -25.20
N ASP A 576 9.27 0.09 -24.58
CA ASP A 576 10.45 0.89 -24.93
C ASP A 576 11.73 0.05 -24.81
N GLY A 577 12.48 -0.04 -25.89
CA GLY A 577 13.67 -0.90 -25.98
C GLY A 577 13.38 -2.39 -26.19
N GLY A 578 12.10 -2.79 -26.34
CA GLY A 578 11.66 -4.17 -26.50
C GLY A 578 11.17 -4.79 -25.20
N LEU A 579 10.54 -5.98 -25.31
CA LEU A 579 10.11 -6.80 -24.17
C LEU A 579 11.24 -7.72 -23.75
N GLU A 580 11.54 -7.76 -22.46
CA GLU A 580 12.61 -8.55 -21.88
C GLU A 580 12.11 -9.37 -20.68
N PHE A 581 12.71 -10.54 -20.46
CA PHE A 581 12.49 -11.34 -19.25
C PHE A 581 13.73 -11.32 -18.37
N HIS A 582 13.59 -10.88 -17.13
CA HIS A 582 14.67 -10.90 -16.11
C HIS A 582 14.69 -12.23 -15.33
N GLY A 583 14.42 -13.33 -16.01
CA GLY A 583 14.35 -14.68 -15.44
C GLY A 583 13.57 -15.64 -16.33
N ALA A 584 12.83 -16.56 -15.71
CA ALA A 584 11.97 -17.48 -16.42
C ALA A 584 10.76 -16.76 -17.06
N LYS A 585 10.27 -17.29 -18.19
CA LYS A 585 9.11 -16.76 -18.91
C LYS A 585 7.79 -17.28 -18.28
N ASP A 586 7.67 -17.17 -16.96
CA ASP A 586 6.55 -17.66 -16.17
C ASP A 586 5.48 -16.59 -15.92
N GLY A 587 4.39 -16.99 -15.26
CA GLY A 587 3.32 -16.11 -14.81
C GLY A 587 2.18 -15.92 -15.82
N PHE A 588 2.19 -16.59 -16.97
CA PHE A 588 1.13 -16.49 -17.98
C PHE A 588 0.18 -17.69 -17.92
N PHE A 589 -1.11 -17.40 -17.86
CA PHE A 589 -2.19 -18.39 -17.83
C PHE A 589 -3.24 -18.04 -18.88
N LEU A 590 -3.69 -19.05 -19.62
CA LEU A 590 -4.67 -18.96 -20.69
C LEU A 590 -5.96 -19.66 -20.28
N ALA A 591 -7.09 -19.13 -20.71
CA ALA A 591 -8.38 -19.81 -20.62
C ALA A 591 -9.12 -19.75 -21.96
N ASP A 592 -9.91 -20.77 -22.25
CA ASP A 592 -10.90 -20.76 -23.32
C ASP A 592 -12.29 -20.39 -22.79
N GLY A 593 -13.35 -20.84 -23.47
CA GLY A 593 -14.74 -20.56 -23.09
C GLY A 593 -15.18 -21.22 -21.78
N ASP A 594 -14.40 -22.15 -21.21
CA ASP A 594 -14.69 -22.81 -19.93
C ASP A 594 -14.33 -21.90 -18.73
N GLY A 595 -13.51 -20.86 -18.97
CA GLY A 595 -13.07 -19.91 -17.96
C GLY A 595 -12.01 -20.45 -16.99
N VAL A 596 -11.50 -21.68 -17.21
CA VAL A 596 -10.46 -22.29 -16.37
C VAL A 596 -9.09 -21.90 -16.89
N PHE A 597 -8.31 -21.25 -16.07
CA PHE A 597 -6.96 -20.81 -16.43
C PHE A 597 -5.94 -21.93 -16.28
N ARG A 598 -5.14 -22.14 -17.33
CA ARG A 598 -4.06 -23.14 -17.42
C ARG A 598 -2.77 -22.45 -17.86
N LYS A 599 -1.64 -22.92 -17.36
CA LYS A 599 -0.32 -22.33 -17.65
C LYS A 599 -0.03 -22.32 -19.16
N ALA A 600 0.52 -21.21 -19.65
CA ALA A 600 1.07 -21.13 -20.98
C ALA A 600 2.43 -21.87 -21.02
N GLU A 601 2.54 -22.85 -21.92
CA GLU A 601 3.74 -23.68 -22.09
C GLU A 601 4.75 -23.03 -23.06
N MET A 602 4.26 -22.17 -23.97
CA MET A 602 5.06 -21.43 -24.93
C MET A 602 4.85 -19.94 -24.73
N VAL A 603 5.95 -19.23 -24.55
CA VAL A 603 5.99 -17.77 -24.41
C VAL A 603 7.09 -17.23 -25.31
N GLU A 604 6.70 -16.59 -26.40
CA GLU A 604 7.63 -16.03 -27.39
C GLU A 604 7.46 -14.54 -27.52
N VAL A 605 8.58 -13.79 -27.59
CA VAL A 605 8.61 -12.35 -27.79
C VAL A 605 8.66 -12.05 -29.29
N ASP A 606 7.78 -11.16 -29.74
CA ASP A 606 7.80 -10.60 -31.09
C ASP A 606 7.64 -9.07 -31.03
N GLY A 607 8.76 -8.37 -30.96
CA GLY A 607 8.80 -6.90 -30.83
C GLY A 607 8.13 -6.40 -29.55
N SER A 608 6.98 -5.76 -29.68
CA SER A 608 6.13 -5.25 -28.59
C SER A 608 4.96 -6.18 -28.25
N SER A 609 5.04 -7.45 -28.65
CA SER A 609 4.01 -8.43 -28.39
C SER A 609 4.57 -9.74 -27.85
N LEU A 610 3.69 -10.52 -27.20
CA LEU A 610 3.98 -11.89 -26.76
C LEU A 610 3.02 -12.85 -27.43
N TYR A 611 3.56 -13.91 -28.02
CA TYR A 611 2.77 -15.06 -28.44
C TYR A 611 2.77 -16.12 -27.35
N LEU A 612 1.56 -16.54 -26.94
CA LEU A 612 1.30 -17.48 -25.85
C LEU A 612 0.52 -18.67 -26.36
N ARG A 613 0.91 -19.88 -25.92
CA ARG A 613 0.21 -21.11 -26.26
C ARG A 613 0.24 -22.09 -25.10
N SER A 614 -0.86 -22.89 -24.98
CA SER A 614 -0.95 -24.07 -24.12
C SER A 614 -1.62 -25.20 -24.88
N ALA A 615 -1.11 -26.41 -24.75
CA ALA A 615 -1.73 -27.60 -25.34
C ALA A 615 -3.09 -27.93 -24.69
N GLU A 616 -3.28 -27.53 -23.43
CA GLU A 616 -4.52 -27.71 -22.69
C GLU A 616 -5.61 -26.67 -23.04
N VAL A 617 -5.23 -25.57 -23.74
CA VAL A 617 -6.14 -24.49 -24.14
C VAL A 617 -6.06 -24.25 -25.64
N PRO A 618 -6.69 -25.10 -26.46
CA PRO A 618 -6.54 -25.01 -27.93
C PRO A 618 -7.23 -23.78 -28.55
N TYR A 619 -8.16 -23.14 -27.85
CA TYR A 619 -8.89 -21.97 -28.33
C TYR A 619 -8.89 -20.83 -27.28
N PRO A 620 -7.70 -20.29 -26.90
CA PRO A 620 -7.60 -19.31 -25.83
C PRO A 620 -8.36 -18.03 -26.20
N VAL A 621 -9.12 -17.51 -25.22
CA VAL A 621 -9.90 -16.26 -25.31
C VAL A 621 -9.56 -15.29 -24.20
N ARG A 622 -8.87 -15.77 -23.16
CA ARG A 622 -8.47 -14.96 -22.01
C ARG A 622 -7.02 -15.26 -21.65
N VAL A 623 -6.34 -14.28 -21.12
CA VAL A 623 -4.99 -14.39 -20.58
C VAL A 623 -4.90 -13.63 -19.26
N ARG A 624 -4.22 -14.22 -18.29
CA ARG A 624 -3.76 -13.58 -17.05
C ARG A 624 -2.24 -13.58 -17.01
N TYR A 625 -1.69 -12.50 -16.50
CA TYR A 625 -0.26 -12.37 -16.20
C TYR A 625 -0.09 -11.93 -14.74
N ASN A 626 0.79 -12.61 -14.01
CA ASN A 626 1.10 -12.31 -12.60
C ASN A 626 -0.16 -12.24 -11.71
N TRP A 627 -1.05 -13.22 -11.87
CA TRP A 627 -2.33 -13.26 -11.17
C TRP A 627 -2.21 -13.96 -9.81
N SER A 628 -1.57 -13.30 -8.85
CA SER A 628 -1.46 -13.73 -7.44
C SER A 628 -1.10 -12.53 -6.55
N ASP A 629 -1.10 -12.73 -5.23
CA ASP A 629 -0.71 -11.70 -4.27
C ASP A 629 0.80 -11.38 -4.39
N ASN A 630 1.63 -12.41 -4.57
CA ASN A 630 3.08 -12.30 -4.72
C ASN A 630 3.56 -13.15 -5.92
N PRO A 631 3.45 -12.63 -7.14
CA PRO A 631 3.75 -13.37 -8.36
C PRO A 631 5.25 -13.47 -8.66
N ILE A 632 5.58 -14.35 -9.60
CA ILE A 632 6.96 -14.69 -10.00
C ILE A 632 7.36 -14.22 -11.39
N GLY A 633 6.42 -13.69 -12.19
CA GLY A 633 6.69 -13.28 -13.57
C GLY A 633 7.65 -12.09 -13.64
N THR A 634 8.52 -12.14 -14.65
CA THR A 634 9.69 -11.26 -14.78
C THR A 634 9.73 -10.50 -16.10
N LEU A 635 8.56 -10.15 -16.66
CA LEU A 635 8.45 -9.34 -17.88
C LEU A 635 8.73 -7.87 -17.61
N TYR A 636 9.65 -7.29 -18.37
CA TYR A 636 10.08 -5.89 -18.32
C TYR A 636 10.13 -5.30 -19.71
N ASN A 637 10.27 -3.98 -19.83
CA ASN A 637 10.75 -3.35 -21.05
C ASN A 637 12.27 -3.13 -20.99
N GLY A 638 12.88 -2.80 -22.13
CA GLY A 638 14.32 -2.54 -22.22
C GLY A 638 14.81 -1.33 -21.40
N ALA A 639 13.92 -0.53 -20.82
CA ALA A 639 14.24 0.54 -19.87
C ALA A 639 14.24 0.08 -18.40
N GLY A 640 13.96 -1.21 -18.12
CA GLY A 640 13.99 -1.81 -16.80
C GLY A 640 12.74 -1.56 -15.95
N PHE A 641 11.61 -1.22 -16.55
CA PHE A 641 10.33 -1.12 -15.84
C PHE A 641 9.54 -2.42 -15.98
N PRO A 642 8.96 -2.95 -14.89
CA PRO A 642 8.17 -4.18 -14.92
C PRO A 642 6.84 -3.98 -15.62
N ALA A 643 6.35 -5.03 -16.26
CA ALA A 643 5.00 -5.08 -16.78
C ALA A 643 3.97 -5.10 -15.65
N SER A 644 2.87 -4.36 -15.83
CA SER A 644 1.72 -4.48 -14.93
C SER A 644 1.15 -5.89 -14.96
N PRO A 645 0.78 -6.50 -13.83
CA PRO A 645 -0.16 -7.62 -13.81
C PRO A 645 -1.47 -7.27 -14.50
N PHE A 646 -2.09 -8.25 -15.18
CA PHE A 646 -3.33 -8.01 -15.93
C PHE A 646 -4.17 -9.25 -16.18
N GLU A 647 -5.44 -9.02 -16.50
CA GLU A 647 -6.33 -9.95 -17.21
C GLU A 647 -6.81 -9.28 -18.51
N MET A 648 -6.78 -10.02 -19.63
CA MET A 648 -7.33 -9.59 -20.93
C MET A 648 -8.30 -10.66 -21.48
N LYS A 649 -9.39 -10.19 -22.13
CA LYS A 649 -10.45 -11.03 -22.71
C LYS A 649 -10.96 -10.47 -24.04
#